data_e7d07ac715ff206b9311d91e5a0340a2
#
_entry.id   e7d07ac715ff206b9311d91e5a0340a2
#
_cell.length_a   1.000
_cell.length_b   1.000
_cell.length_c   1.000
_cell.angle_alpha   90.00
_cell.angle_beta   90.00
_cell.angle_gamma   90.00
#
_symmetry.space_group_name_H-M   'P 1'
#
loop_
_entity.id
_entity.type
_entity.pdbx_description
1 polymer ?
#
loop_
_entity_poly.entity_id
_entity_poly.type
_entity_poly.pdbx_seq_one_letter_code
_entity_poly.pdbx_strand_id
1 'polypeptide(L)'
;EQVNPRAFAPGAPEAALSVHADLRPDAQATTLTVAGPVQIDNAQAGPLDRQRLPLQSLRAQVRLTEAAQQLTGLDVRLPGGAQVTGSADVRNGRGTLRAEVRQLDLQALHGALEKTRLAGPVTVDFEGGTQHVRLDLAGGDMRAQATAVLDAAQIAVDSAQLSLGRSRLSLSGTLKHDEAQSFAFKGNLAEFDPSRLAKVARGRINATFDTHGTLAEPIDAAIRFAVRDSEYAGLPMTGDGNLHLRGPRLLPSDARLDVAGNRASLRGSFGAAGDRMHVDIDAPQLARLRLGVGGALSLSGDVSGTLKRPQVEATFRAQQLAYGGNRIDAASGRAQLRDGLDGPLQFELTAQRVSAPNVLLREVRATLDGTRRAHRFRADADGSVRSQPFTFALAGDGALTPGKDGDAWAGTLSTLSARGAPDLQLTAPVRVSVAPGRLAVGRADLTLDQTPIRIERVESDQGHLRSAGRVDGLAIARVLELVRIWTGQAPPVRTDLVIDGQWDLDLGGTATGTARIARRSGDLSINAGRGFTPLGLTEAVVEARGEGMRLGLHGDVQSTRVGRIHLDAGIGLAREAVPGALALMSPASPLSGTLTVDLPRLKAVGDLLGPDVALDGRLAANLTFAGTVGAPKVSGLLDGQGIDVALYDQGIRLTDGTVHVGLDQNVVDLKEVVFHGGDGTLRAQGRVQLGEANPNLAGTLVADRLQLFADPDRTLVLSGQARIANESDRVAITGKFRIDRGLFNLPKDGAPSLGDDVVIVRRADAARNRAERGTSREEKPAGRFSPVVDVDVDFGDHFRFKGAGADLALGGQMHVHSEPLVPLRGTGSIYVRQGSTYEAFGRKLAIEQGILNFTGPINNPSLNILAMRRNQEVEAGVQVTGTVRQPRVKLVSEPSVADEDKLSWLMFGYSASNAGLGQQQAMSGAALGLLGNVAGKNVARRFGLDEFSIGPSTSGLTDPQVVSVGKAISERIAVGYEQSLSTADSIVKLTWQLSRRWSVVARGGTINGASILFNKRF
;
A
#
# COMPACT_ATOMS: atom_id res chain seq x y z
N GLU A 1 62.04 -25.11 9.97
CA GLU A 1 60.80 -25.10 9.20
C GLU A 1 59.63 -24.78 10.15
N GLN A 2 58.72 -23.91 9.71
CA GLN A 2 57.53 -23.47 10.48
C GLN A 2 57.80 -22.73 11.81
N VAL A 3 58.79 -21.86 11.84
CA VAL A 3 59.09 -21.03 12.97
C VAL A 3 57.96 -20.01 13.18
N ASN A 4 57.34 -20.06 14.37
CA ASN A 4 56.30 -19.06 14.72
C ASN A 4 56.96 -18.00 15.63
N PRO A 5 57.00 -16.74 15.21
CA PRO A 5 57.55 -15.65 15.99
C PRO A 5 56.88 -15.50 17.40
N ARG A 6 55.62 -15.87 17.52
CA ARG A 6 54.86 -15.80 18.79
C ARG A 6 55.41 -16.74 19.86
N ALA A 7 56.14 -17.81 19.46
CA ALA A 7 56.81 -18.70 20.41
C ALA A 7 57.98 -18.06 21.13
N PHE A 8 58.56 -17.01 20.56
CA PHE A 8 59.71 -16.26 21.12
C PHE A 8 59.31 -14.93 21.72
N ALA A 9 58.21 -14.32 21.19
CA ALA A 9 57.66 -13.08 21.69
C ALA A 9 56.12 -13.20 21.71
N PRO A 10 55.46 -13.32 22.85
CA PRO A 10 54.03 -13.60 22.96
C PRO A 10 53.13 -12.57 22.28
N GLY A 11 53.61 -11.34 22.06
CA GLY A 11 52.91 -10.25 21.36
C GLY A 11 53.14 -10.23 19.85
N ALA A 12 53.99 -11.08 19.32
CA ALA A 12 54.27 -11.13 17.89
C ALA A 12 53.10 -11.72 17.08
N PRO A 13 52.88 -11.27 15.83
CA PRO A 13 51.91 -11.89 14.95
C PRO A 13 52.24 -13.36 14.71
N GLU A 14 51.20 -14.18 14.53
CA GLU A 14 51.35 -15.58 14.14
C GLU A 14 51.89 -15.68 12.70
N ALA A 15 52.86 -16.59 12.48
CA ALA A 15 53.39 -16.92 11.19
C ALA A 15 53.90 -18.38 11.22
N ALA A 16 54.04 -18.96 10.05
CA ALA A 16 54.70 -20.24 9.83
C ALA A 16 55.88 -20.01 8.89
N LEU A 17 57.02 -19.56 9.45
CA LEU A 17 58.19 -19.16 8.69
C LEU A 17 59.07 -20.35 8.39
N SER A 18 59.33 -20.58 7.12
CA SER A 18 60.40 -21.49 6.65
C SER A 18 61.59 -20.66 6.20
N VAL A 19 62.69 -20.73 6.93
CA VAL A 19 63.95 -20.01 6.62
C VAL A 19 64.92 -20.94 5.95
N HIS A 20 65.42 -20.53 4.76
CA HIS A 20 66.44 -21.23 4.01
C HIS A 20 67.62 -20.29 3.75
N ALA A 21 68.81 -20.64 4.22
CA ALA A 21 70.01 -19.87 3.98
C ALA A 21 71.17 -20.82 3.52
N ASP A 22 71.67 -20.59 2.33
CA ASP A 22 72.83 -21.33 1.81
C ASP A 22 74.01 -20.35 1.74
N LEU A 23 74.66 -20.15 2.91
CA LEU A 23 75.77 -19.23 3.03
C LEU A 23 77.07 -19.98 2.98
N ARG A 24 77.96 -19.62 2.04
CA ARG A 24 79.23 -20.26 1.83
C ARG A 24 80.39 -19.27 2.01
N PRO A 25 81.52 -19.72 2.58
CA PRO A 25 82.72 -18.89 2.56
C PRO A 25 83.15 -18.57 1.16
N ASP A 26 83.53 -17.32 0.89
CA ASP A 26 84.12 -16.86 -0.39
C ASP A 26 85.66 -17.17 -0.38
N ALA A 27 86.06 -18.26 -1.07
CA ALA A 27 87.46 -18.67 -1.10
C ALA A 27 88.41 -17.68 -1.79
N GLN A 28 87.87 -16.71 -2.53
CA GLN A 28 88.72 -15.71 -3.22
C GLN A 28 88.78 -14.35 -2.44
N ALA A 29 88.15 -14.25 -1.33
CA ALA A 29 88.16 -13.05 -0.49
C ALA A 29 89.41 -13.02 0.42
N THR A 30 90.00 -11.84 0.55
CA THR A 30 91.19 -11.60 1.45
C THR A 30 90.87 -11.52 2.91
N THR A 31 89.55 -11.38 3.26
CA THR A 31 89.01 -11.38 4.59
C THR A 31 87.90 -12.44 4.70
N LEU A 32 87.62 -12.96 5.90
CA LEU A 32 86.53 -13.89 6.09
C LEU A 32 85.22 -13.32 5.52
N THR A 33 84.80 -13.84 4.38
CA THR A 33 83.57 -13.41 3.71
C THR A 33 82.60 -14.60 3.59
N VAL A 34 81.38 -14.43 4.01
CA VAL A 34 80.31 -15.42 3.79
C VAL A 34 79.28 -14.82 2.88
N ALA A 35 78.95 -15.53 1.78
CA ALA A 35 77.98 -15.05 0.82
C ALA A 35 76.98 -16.18 0.43
N GLY A 36 75.75 -15.78 0.08
CA GLY A 36 74.77 -16.71 -0.46
C GLY A 36 73.34 -16.24 -0.39
N PRO A 37 72.43 -17.02 -0.93
CA PRO A 37 70.99 -16.71 -0.89
C PRO A 37 70.39 -16.96 0.48
N VAL A 38 69.47 -16.07 0.87
CA VAL A 38 68.56 -16.23 2.00
C VAL A 38 67.11 -16.14 1.50
N GLN A 39 66.32 -17.12 1.89
CA GLN A 39 64.89 -17.17 1.54
C GLN A 39 64.08 -17.44 2.80
N ILE A 40 63.00 -16.68 2.96
CA ILE A 40 62.03 -16.86 4.04
C ILE A 40 60.65 -16.96 3.35
N ASP A 41 59.92 -18.03 3.62
CA ASP A 41 58.54 -18.22 3.12
C ASP A 41 57.62 -18.36 4.32
N ASN A 42 56.46 -17.69 4.25
CA ASN A 42 55.46 -17.75 5.30
C ASN A 42 54.18 -18.43 4.77
N ALA A 43 53.92 -19.65 5.24
CA ALA A 43 52.75 -20.42 4.89
C ALA A 43 51.42 -19.87 5.42
N GLN A 44 51.48 -18.94 6.43
CA GLN A 44 50.32 -18.39 7.08
C GLN A 44 50.32 -16.85 7.02
N ALA A 45 50.69 -16.29 5.88
CA ALA A 45 50.62 -14.85 5.67
C ALA A 45 49.18 -14.32 5.78
N GLY A 46 49.00 -13.18 6.45
CA GLY A 46 47.68 -12.59 6.59
C GLY A 46 47.71 -11.21 7.26
N PRO A 47 46.56 -10.54 7.39
CA PRO A 47 46.50 -9.19 7.90
C PRO A 47 46.70 -9.13 9.42
N LEU A 48 47.22 -8.01 9.91
CA LEU A 48 47.56 -7.77 11.32
C LEU A 48 46.34 -7.81 12.25
N ASP A 49 45.16 -7.39 11.79
CA ASP A 49 43.89 -7.47 12.53
C ASP A 49 43.44 -8.92 12.82
N ARG A 50 44.00 -9.89 12.09
CA ARG A 50 43.86 -11.33 12.37
C ARG A 50 45.04 -11.91 13.10
N GLN A 51 45.87 -11.04 13.72
CA GLN A 51 47.07 -11.39 14.42
C GLN A 51 48.09 -12.21 13.56
N ARG A 52 48.09 -12.02 12.21
CA ARG A 52 49.00 -12.71 11.32
C ARG A 52 50.06 -11.76 10.77
N LEU A 53 51.25 -12.32 10.48
CA LEU A 53 52.35 -11.58 9.87
C LEU A 53 52.08 -11.36 8.36
N PRO A 54 51.99 -10.11 7.86
CA PRO A 54 51.72 -9.83 6.45
C PRO A 54 53.00 -9.93 5.61
N LEU A 55 53.73 -11.02 5.70
CA LEU A 55 54.86 -11.37 4.90
C LEU A 55 54.55 -12.70 4.20
N GLN A 56 54.64 -12.75 2.88
CA GLN A 56 54.50 -13.99 2.09
C GLN A 56 55.88 -14.66 1.85
N SER A 57 56.81 -13.87 1.35
CA SER A 57 58.18 -14.34 1.12
C SER A 57 59.17 -13.19 1.18
N LEU A 58 60.39 -13.52 1.51
CA LEU A 58 61.57 -12.66 1.43
C LEU A 58 62.69 -13.44 0.75
N ARG A 59 63.32 -12.89 -0.25
CA ARG A 59 64.52 -13.42 -0.94
C ARG A 59 65.56 -12.34 -1.03
N ALA A 60 66.82 -12.70 -0.78
CA ALA A 60 67.91 -11.79 -0.90
C ALA A 60 69.24 -12.54 -1.11
N GLN A 61 70.23 -11.90 -1.75
CA GLN A 61 71.63 -12.33 -1.71
C GLN A 61 72.35 -11.55 -0.66
N VAL A 62 73.02 -12.23 0.23
CA VAL A 62 73.71 -11.64 1.35
C VAL A 62 75.19 -11.87 1.20
N ARG A 63 76.04 -10.86 1.42
CA ARG A 63 77.49 -10.93 1.54
C ARG A 63 77.93 -10.22 2.81
N LEU A 64 78.50 -11.00 3.68
CA LEU A 64 78.87 -10.59 5.01
C LEU A 64 80.36 -10.70 5.19
N THR A 65 80.99 -9.66 5.63
CA THR A 65 82.38 -9.58 6.14
C THR A 65 82.39 -8.99 7.56
N GLU A 66 83.52 -9.03 8.24
CA GLU A 66 83.60 -8.37 9.58
C GLU A 66 83.29 -6.87 9.52
N ALA A 67 83.69 -6.19 8.43
CA ALA A 67 83.51 -4.76 8.26
C ALA A 67 82.32 -4.36 7.39
N ALA A 68 81.74 -5.27 6.53
CA ALA A 68 80.75 -4.90 5.58
C ALA A 68 79.61 -5.94 5.48
N GLN A 69 78.39 -5.44 5.39
CA GLN A 69 77.14 -6.19 5.20
C GLN A 69 76.48 -5.69 3.89
N GLN A 70 76.51 -6.56 2.88
CA GLN A 70 75.89 -6.25 1.60
C GLN A 70 74.68 -7.16 1.37
N LEU A 71 73.58 -6.51 0.98
CA LEU A 71 72.35 -7.22 0.62
C LEU A 71 71.97 -6.77 -0.78
N THR A 72 71.85 -7.74 -1.69
CA THR A 72 71.46 -7.46 -3.08
C THR A 72 70.27 -8.33 -3.48
N GLY A 73 69.53 -7.89 -4.47
CA GLY A 73 68.38 -8.59 -4.96
C GLY A 73 67.31 -8.88 -3.90
N LEU A 74 67.14 -7.96 -2.98
CA LEU A 74 66.04 -8.03 -2.02
C LEU A 74 64.71 -8.03 -2.78
N ASP A 75 63.93 -9.10 -2.57
CA ASP A 75 62.53 -9.22 -3.05
C ASP A 75 61.66 -9.70 -1.90
N VAL A 76 60.86 -8.78 -1.35
CA VAL A 76 59.87 -9.06 -0.31
C VAL A 76 58.50 -9.02 -0.89
N ARG A 77 57.74 -10.09 -0.72
CA ARG A 77 56.32 -10.15 -1.15
C ARG A 77 55.38 -10.13 0.04
N LEU A 78 54.41 -9.25 -0.07
CA LEU A 78 53.36 -9.06 0.93
C LEU A 78 52.01 -9.50 0.35
N PRO A 79 51.00 -9.79 1.20
CA PRO A 79 49.65 -10.05 0.73
C PRO A 79 49.10 -8.89 -0.11
N GLY A 80 48.22 -9.20 -1.07
CA GLY A 80 47.65 -8.17 -1.98
C GLY A 80 48.52 -7.88 -3.20
N GLY A 81 49.62 -8.63 -3.39
CA GLY A 81 50.50 -8.46 -4.56
C GLY A 81 51.60 -7.38 -4.39
N ALA A 82 51.74 -6.87 -3.17
CA ALA A 82 52.76 -5.89 -2.88
C ALA A 82 54.16 -6.51 -2.92
N GLN A 83 55.13 -5.81 -3.53
CA GLN A 83 56.50 -6.21 -3.64
C GLN A 83 57.42 -5.08 -3.20
N VAL A 84 58.45 -5.41 -2.43
CA VAL A 84 59.53 -4.52 -2.07
C VAL A 84 60.84 -5.07 -2.62
N THR A 85 61.49 -4.33 -3.49
CA THR A 85 62.79 -4.70 -4.09
C THR A 85 63.84 -3.73 -3.67
N GLY A 86 65.06 -4.20 -3.44
CA GLY A 86 66.10 -3.26 -3.00
C GLY A 86 67.49 -3.83 -2.86
N SER A 87 68.38 -3.03 -2.33
CA SER A 87 69.74 -3.41 -1.97
C SER A 87 70.26 -2.59 -0.79
N ALA A 88 71.17 -3.14 -0.01
CA ALA A 88 71.86 -2.42 1.06
C ALA A 88 73.39 -2.66 0.98
N ASP A 89 74.16 -1.62 1.29
CA ASP A 89 75.58 -1.70 1.50
C ASP A 89 75.91 -0.90 2.79
N VAL A 90 76.33 -1.63 3.77
CA VAL A 90 76.68 -1.11 5.10
C VAL A 90 78.06 -1.52 5.44
N ARG A 91 79.00 -0.57 5.71
CA ARG A 91 80.39 -0.76 6.06
C ARG A 91 80.70 -0.08 7.38
N ASN A 92 81.27 -0.82 8.31
CA ASN A 92 81.53 -0.31 9.67
C ASN A 92 80.33 0.42 10.30
N GLY A 93 79.16 -0.09 10.10
CA GLY A 93 77.89 0.46 10.65
C GLY A 93 77.40 1.69 9.89
N ARG A 94 78.04 2.12 8.77
CA ARG A 94 77.56 3.25 7.94
C ARG A 94 77.28 2.78 6.53
N GLY A 95 76.14 3.24 5.99
CA GLY A 95 75.71 2.83 4.65
C GLY A 95 74.27 3.18 4.37
N THR A 96 73.76 2.64 3.26
CA THR A 96 72.35 2.93 2.86
C THR A 96 71.68 1.69 2.34
N LEU A 97 70.46 1.46 2.80
CA LEU A 97 69.52 0.55 2.13
C LEU A 97 68.61 1.41 1.26
N ARG A 98 68.45 1.01 0.00
CA ARG A 98 67.49 1.59 -0.94
C ARG A 98 66.56 0.51 -1.39
N ALA A 99 65.29 0.76 -1.19
CA ALA A 99 64.21 -0.15 -1.59
C ALA A 99 63.13 0.59 -2.37
N GLU A 100 62.49 -0.13 -3.27
CA GLU A 100 61.36 0.32 -4.06
C GLU A 100 60.15 -0.51 -3.71
N VAL A 101 59.12 0.10 -3.22
CA VAL A 101 57.81 -0.51 -2.91
C VAL A 101 56.94 -0.42 -4.14
N ARG A 102 56.25 -1.53 -4.48
CA ARG A 102 55.32 -1.57 -5.61
C ARG A 102 54.00 -2.21 -5.12
N GLN A 103 52.84 -1.63 -5.54
CA GLN A 103 51.50 -2.15 -5.33
C GLN A 103 51.17 -2.46 -3.87
N LEU A 104 51.62 -1.65 -2.92
CA LEU A 104 51.29 -1.85 -1.51
C LEU A 104 49.79 -1.63 -1.27
N ASP A 105 49.13 -2.70 -0.82
CA ASP A 105 47.70 -2.69 -0.49
C ASP A 105 47.54 -2.65 1.02
N LEU A 106 47.00 -1.51 1.54
CA LEU A 106 46.76 -1.34 2.96
C LEU A 106 45.64 -2.27 3.47
N GLN A 107 44.66 -2.63 2.64
CA GLN A 107 43.62 -3.59 3.00
C GLN A 107 44.20 -4.99 3.26
N ALA A 108 45.20 -5.37 2.51
CA ALA A 108 45.88 -6.65 2.70
C ALA A 108 46.73 -6.68 4.00
N LEU A 109 47.14 -5.52 4.52
CA LEU A 109 47.82 -5.39 5.81
C LEU A 109 46.86 -5.34 6.98
N HIS A 110 45.67 -4.73 6.80
CA HIS A 110 44.65 -4.59 7.83
C HIS A 110 43.27 -4.50 7.19
N GLY A 111 42.38 -5.44 7.48
CA GLY A 111 41.09 -5.63 6.80
C GLY A 111 40.09 -4.48 6.91
N ALA A 112 40.24 -3.59 7.88
CA ALA A 112 39.41 -2.40 8.06
C ALA A 112 39.79 -1.24 7.12
N LEU A 113 40.96 -1.33 6.46
CA LEU A 113 41.45 -0.28 5.56
C LEU A 113 40.91 -0.48 4.15
N GLU A 114 40.92 0.58 3.38
CA GLU A 114 40.56 0.55 1.96
C GLU A 114 41.69 0.00 1.10
N LYS A 115 41.32 -0.53 -0.07
CA LYS A 115 42.28 -1.08 -1.02
C LYS A 115 43.13 0.03 -1.64
N THR A 116 44.43 -0.14 -1.58
CA THR A 116 45.39 0.81 -2.16
C THR A 116 46.36 0.13 -3.13
N ARG A 117 47.13 0.96 -3.83
CA ARG A 117 48.26 0.51 -4.71
C ARG A 117 49.37 1.55 -4.59
N LEU A 118 49.98 1.61 -3.40
CA LEU A 118 51.06 2.53 -3.17
C LEU A 118 52.38 2.01 -3.73
N ALA A 119 53.18 2.92 -4.31
CA ALA A 119 54.51 2.62 -4.82
C ALA A 119 55.42 3.79 -4.55
N GLY A 120 56.71 3.50 -4.43
CA GLY A 120 57.75 4.54 -4.29
C GLY A 120 58.93 4.07 -3.44
N PRO A 121 59.92 4.99 -3.28
CA PRO A 121 61.19 4.69 -2.63
C PRO A 121 61.08 4.66 -1.11
N VAL A 122 61.84 3.77 -0.52
CA VAL A 122 62.19 3.76 0.92
C VAL A 122 63.72 3.75 1.02
N THR A 123 64.25 4.67 1.76
CA THR A 123 65.68 4.75 2.04
C THR A 123 65.96 4.63 3.53
N VAL A 124 66.97 3.90 3.90
CA VAL A 124 67.46 3.81 5.29
C VAL A 124 68.95 4.10 5.26
N ASP A 125 69.33 5.23 5.83
CA ASP A 125 70.74 5.61 6.00
C ASP A 125 71.19 5.14 7.37
N PHE A 126 72.22 4.36 7.43
CA PHE A 126 72.84 3.81 8.65
C PHE A 126 74.02 4.72 9.05
N GLU A 127 74.01 5.25 10.24
CA GLU A 127 75.08 6.06 10.82
C GLU A 127 75.50 5.54 12.20
N GLY A 128 76.29 4.51 12.19
CA GLY A 128 76.63 3.79 13.45
C GLY A 128 75.44 3.03 14.02
N GLY A 129 74.98 3.42 15.19
CA GLY A 129 73.82 2.81 15.82
C GLY A 129 72.49 3.46 15.49
N THR A 130 72.50 4.47 14.61
CA THR A 130 71.34 5.26 14.24
C THR A 130 70.92 4.94 12.79
N GLN A 131 69.62 4.88 12.52
CA GLN A 131 69.04 4.60 11.22
C GLN A 131 68.09 5.74 10.86
N HIS A 132 68.36 6.44 9.77
CA HIS A 132 67.48 7.51 9.23
C HIS A 132 66.62 6.91 8.14
N VAL A 133 65.33 6.74 8.39
CA VAL A 133 64.36 6.18 7.47
C VAL A 133 63.60 7.30 6.77
N ARG A 134 63.55 7.23 5.45
CA ARG A 134 62.70 8.07 4.60
C ARG A 134 61.86 7.21 3.70
N LEU A 135 60.56 7.47 3.65
CA LEU A 135 59.64 6.85 2.72
C LEU A 135 58.85 7.91 1.97
N ASP A 136 58.58 7.69 0.71
CA ASP A 136 57.70 8.52 -0.11
C ASP A 136 56.93 7.59 -1.06
N LEU A 137 55.76 7.17 -0.63
CA LEU A 137 54.87 6.25 -1.34
C LEU A 137 53.70 7.01 -1.95
N ALA A 138 53.44 6.77 -3.21
CA ALA A 138 52.31 7.38 -3.90
C ALA A 138 51.50 6.34 -4.69
N GLY A 139 50.17 6.56 -4.81
CA GLY A 139 49.28 5.71 -5.62
C GLY A 139 47.93 6.39 -5.79
N GLY A 140 47.57 6.67 -7.02
CA GLY A 140 46.38 7.46 -7.31
C GLY A 140 46.52 8.88 -6.77
N ASP A 141 45.60 9.30 -5.89
CA ASP A 141 45.64 10.61 -5.21
C ASP A 141 46.12 10.50 -3.74
N MET A 142 46.57 9.32 -3.32
CA MET A 142 47.18 9.06 -2.02
C MET A 142 48.70 9.22 -2.11
N ARG A 143 49.27 9.94 -1.12
CA ARG A 143 50.71 10.02 -0.92
C ARG A 143 51.03 9.95 0.56
N ALA A 144 51.94 9.05 0.93
CA ALA A 144 52.43 8.85 2.28
C ALA A 144 53.91 9.18 2.32
N GLN A 145 54.32 10.16 3.12
CA GLN A 145 55.71 10.55 3.30
C GLN A 145 56.05 10.46 4.80
N ALA A 146 57.19 9.92 5.12
CA ALA A 146 57.64 9.90 6.49
C ALA A 146 59.17 10.02 6.58
N THR A 147 59.63 10.66 7.62
CA THR A 147 61.02 10.66 8.07
C THR A 147 61.05 10.23 9.52
N ALA A 148 61.88 9.28 9.81
CA ALA A 148 62.07 8.77 11.16
C ALA A 148 63.53 8.45 11.45
N VAL A 149 63.91 8.58 12.70
CA VAL A 149 65.22 8.17 13.23
C VAL A 149 65.00 7.00 14.20
N LEU A 150 65.67 5.93 13.94
CA LEU A 150 65.67 4.75 14.78
C LEU A 150 67.03 4.58 15.43
N ASP A 151 67.07 4.46 16.72
CA ASP A 151 68.23 4.14 17.50
C ASP A 151 67.95 3.09 18.55
N ALA A 152 68.97 2.72 19.37
CA ALA A 152 68.81 1.73 20.39
C ALA A 152 67.78 2.08 21.50
N ALA A 153 67.47 3.37 21.64
CA ALA A 153 66.57 3.91 22.68
C ALA A 153 65.15 4.15 22.21
N GLN A 154 64.98 4.52 20.94
CA GLN A 154 63.68 4.98 20.43
C GLN A 154 63.55 4.97 18.91
N ILE A 155 62.30 5.02 18.44
CA ILE A 155 61.88 5.40 17.10
C ILE A 155 61.36 6.85 17.20
N ALA A 156 62.07 7.82 16.63
CA ALA A 156 61.60 9.17 16.57
C ALA A 156 61.06 9.46 15.15
N VAL A 157 59.78 9.68 15.03
CA VAL A 157 59.11 10.09 13.79
C VAL A 157 59.15 11.62 13.73
N ASP A 158 60.10 12.18 12.93
CA ASP A 158 60.24 13.63 12.78
C ASP A 158 59.02 14.24 12.09
N SER A 159 58.59 13.53 11.03
CA SER A 159 57.39 13.90 10.27
C SER A 159 56.81 12.69 9.58
N ALA A 160 55.53 12.50 9.68
CA ALA A 160 54.76 11.60 8.81
C ALA A 160 53.57 12.37 8.25
N GLN A 161 53.39 12.36 6.95
CA GLN A 161 52.33 13.03 6.26
C GLN A 161 51.62 12.05 5.33
N LEU A 162 50.31 11.97 5.45
CA LEU A 162 49.43 11.25 4.54
C LEU A 162 48.49 12.27 3.88
N SER A 163 48.54 12.32 2.56
CA SER A 163 47.63 13.12 1.75
C SER A 163 46.76 12.23 0.87
N LEU A 164 45.47 12.54 0.76
CA LEU A 164 44.45 11.84 0.00
C LEU A 164 43.60 12.89 -0.73
N GLY A 165 44.13 13.44 -1.84
CA GLY A 165 43.55 14.60 -2.48
C GLY A 165 43.67 15.86 -1.58
N ARG A 166 42.53 16.36 -1.07
CA ARG A 166 42.51 17.52 -0.12
C ARG A 166 42.74 17.08 1.33
N SER A 167 42.46 15.84 1.67
CA SER A 167 42.63 15.30 3.01
C SER A 167 44.12 15.23 3.39
N ARG A 168 44.47 15.69 4.56
CA ARG A 168 45.85 15.65 5.08
C ARG A 168 45.82 15.15 6.52
N LEU A 169 46.72 14.23 6.81
CA LEU A 169 47.09 13.84 8.18
C LEU A 169 48.59 14.13 8.35
N SER A 170 48.97 14.85 9.36
CA SER A 170 50.35 14.99 9.77
C SER A 170 50.53 14.42 11.19
N LEU A 171 51.66 13.78 11.39
CA LEU A 171 52.01 13.10 12.64
C LEU A 171 53.50 13.30 12.93
N SER A 172 53.86 13.52 14.16
CA SER A 172 55.24 13.45 14.67
C SER A 172 55.26 12.90 16.09
N GLY A 173 56.35 12.33 16.51
CA GLY A 173 56.41 11.80 17.88
C GLY A 173 57.52 10.75 18.06
N THR A 174 57.47 10.11 19.19
CA THR A 174 58.48 9.15 19.61
C THR A 174 57.82 7.87 20.17
N LEU A 175 58.45 6.74 19.90
CA LEU A 175 58.19 5.46 20.56
C LEU A 175 59.54 4.95 21.14
N LYS A 176 59.61 4.87 22.43
CA LYS A 176 60.83 4.41 23.14
C LYS A 176 60.90 2.86 23.22
N HIS A 177 62.10 2.36 23.19
CA HIS A 177 62.38 0.93 23.42
C HIS A 177 62.61 0.61 24.94
N ASP A 178 62.07 1.44 25.85
CA ASP A 178 62.07 1.16 27.26
C ASP A 178 61.11 -0.06 27.56
N GLU A 179 61.23 -0.62 28.79
CA GLU A 179 60.35 -1.71 29.20
C GLU A 179 58.86 -1.35 29.12
N ALA A 180 58.54 -0.10 29.31
CA ALA A 180 57.18 0.44 29.23
C ALA A 180 56.71 0.68 27.80
N GLN A 181 57.61 0.68 26.80
CA GLN A 181 57.33 1.07 25.43
C GLN A 181 56.60 2.43 25.37
N SER A 182 57.25 3.44 25.98
CA SER A 182 56.66 4.77 26.10
C SER A 182 56.52 5.45 24.77
N PHE A 183 55.36 6.07 24.48
CA PHE A 183 55.09 6.79 23.26
C PHE A 183 54.59 8.20 23.53
N ALA A 184 54.87 9.12 22.59
CA ALA A 184 54.31 10.45 22.55
C ALA A 184 54.14 10.87 21.11
N PHE A 185 52.93 11.14 20.64
CA PHE A 185 52.64 11.58 19.29
C PHE A 185 51.76 12.81 19.28
N LYS A 186 52.00 13.72 18.35
CA LYS A 186 51.15 14.86 18.01
C LYS A 186 50.76 14.77 16.55
N GLY A 187 49.52 15.14 16.27
CA GLY A 187 49.06 15.11 14.90
C GLY A 187 47.96 16.12 14.59
N ASN A 188 47.79 16.36 13.32
CA ASN A 188 46.79 17.25 12.78
C ASN A 188 46.09 16.60 11.59
N LEU A 189 44.80 16.68 11.59
CA LEU A 189 43.91 16.30 10.50
C LEU A 189 43.40 17.61 9.85
N ALA A 190 43.58 17.76 8.55
CA ALA A 190 43.02 18.87 7.78
C ALA A 190 42.20 18.36 6.62
N GLU A 191 40.94 18.73 6.58
CA GLU A 191 39.94 18.24 5.60
C GLU A 191 39.96 16.72 5.42
N PHE A 192 40.26 15.98 6.49
CA PHE A 192 40.49 14.53 6.42
C PHE A 192 39.17 13.78 6.27
N ASP A 193 39.06 13.01 5.18
CA ASP A 193 37.95 12.11 4.91
C ASP A 193 38.34 10.67 5.29
N PRO A 194 37.88 10.15 6.43
CA PRO A 194 38.25 8.84 6.90
C PRO A 194 37.72 7.70 6.01
N SER A 195 36.67 7.94 5.21
CA SER A 195 36.12 6.94 4.29
C SER A 195 37.08 6.60 3.14
N ARG A 196 38.08 7.42 2.92
CA ARG A 196 39.11 7.17 1.91
C ARG A 196 40.23 6.26 2.39
N LEU A 197 40.31 6.07 3.69
CA LEU A 197 41.32 5.22 4.30
C LEU A 197 40.70 3.93 4.91
N ALA A 198 39.48 4.02 5.39
CA ALA A 198 38.79 2.92 6.10
C ALA A 198 37.31 2.85 5.69
N LYS A 199 36.66 1.71 5.92
CA LYS A 199 35.25 1.45 5.61
C LYS A 199 34.32 2.14 6.63
N VAL A 200 34.28 3.47 6.63
CA VAL A 200 33.48 4.31 7.49
C VAL A 200 32.74 5.38 6.68
N ALA A 201 31.84 6.14 7.31
CA ALA A 201 31.12 7.19 6.60
C ALA A 201 32.06 8.31 6.15
N ARG A 202 31.67 8.98 5.07
CA ARG A 202 32.40 10.14 4.56
C ARG A 202 32.43 11.27 5.59
N GLY A 203 33.53 11.99 5.61
CA GLY A 203 33.70 13.13 6.50
C GLY A 203 34.68 14.16 5.94
N ARG A 204 34.69 15.32 6.59
CA ARG A 204 35.68 16.37 6.41
C ARG A 204 36.13 16.79 7.80
N ILE A 205 37.12 16.09 8.34
CA ILE A 205 37.55 16.23 9.72
C ILE A 205 38.77 17.16 9.80
N ASN A 206 38.64 18.18 10.63
CA ASN A 206 39.75 19.08 11.04
C ASN A 206 39.94 18.91 12.53
N ALA A 207 41.05 18.30 12.90
CA ALA A 207 41.31 18.00 14.31
C ALA A 207 42.81 18.06 14.63
N THR A 208 43.11 18.42 15.84
CA THR A 208 44.43 18.25 16.41
C THR A 208 44.39 17.24 17.53
N PHE A 209 45.42 16.46 17.69
CA PHE A 209 45.58 15.56 18.83
C PHE A 209 46.99 15.48 19.35
N ASP A 210 47.10 15.26 20.65
CA ASP A 210 48.33 15.03 21.37
C ASP A 210 48.10 13.78 22.25
N THR A 211 48.87 12.72 22.01
CA THR A 211 48.72 11.48 22.73
C THR A 211 50.04 10.98 23.27
N HIS A 212 50.03 10.49 24.47
CA HIS A 212 51.22 9.93 25.13
C HIS A 212 50.82 8.79 26.08
N GLY A 213 51.73 7.90 26.33
CA GLY A 213 51.48 6.79 27.20
C GLY A 213 52.50 5.66 27.11
N THR A 214 52.06 4.45 27.46
CA THR A 214 52.87 3.23 27.41
C THR A 214 52.08 2.12 26.73
N LEU A 215 52.75 1.28 25.90
CA LEU A 215 52.15 0.12 25.24
C LEU A 215 52.29 -1.18 26.01
N ALA A 216 53.20 -1.22 26.99
CA ALA A 216 53.31 -2.39 27.90
C ALA A 216 52.02 -2.57 28.70
N GLU A 217 51.57 -3.79 28.91
CA GLU A 217 50.36 -4.09 29.64
C GLU A 217 50.50 -3.77 31.17
N PRO A 218 49.51 -3.11 31.78
CA PRO A 218 48.27 -2.59 31.15
C PRO A 218 48.56 -1.34 30.34
N ILE A 219 48.13 -1.30 29.08
CA ILE A 219 48.30 -0.12 28.20
C ILE A 219 47.79 1.12 28.91
N ASP A 220 48.64 2.18 28.93
CA ASP A 220 48.28 3.50 29.45
C ASP A 220 48.35 4.52 28.29
N ALA A 221 47.24 5.20 28.01
CA ALA A 221 47.14 6.09 26.90
C ALA A 221 46.31 7.36 27.24
N ALA A 222 46.94 8.48 27.20
CA ALA A 222 46.30 9.79 27.34
C ALA A 222 46.23 10.46 25.96
N ILE A 223 45.07 10.99 25.59
CA ILE A 223 44.87 11.74 24.38
C ILE A 223 44.13 13.05 24.67
N ARG A 224 44.73 14.16 24.23
CA ARG A 224 44.05 15.44 24.12
C ARG A 224 43.72 15.71 22.67
N PHE A 225 42.48 16.06 22.40
CA PHE A 225 42.02 16.32 21.03
C PHE A 225 41.16 17.58 20.95
N ALA A 226 41.16 18.19 19.78
CA ALA A 226 40.24 19.28 19.43
C ALA A 226 39.79 19.11 17.99
N VAL A 227 38.50 19.02 17.79
CA VAL A 227 37.79 18.89 16.50
C VAL A 227 37.07 20.20 16.23
N ARG A 228 37.36 20.84 15.09
CA ARG A 228 36.79 22.16 14.72
C ARG A 228 36.39 22.12 13.24
N ASP A 229 35.35 22.86 12.89
CA ASP A 229 34.92 23.04 11.49
C ASP A 229 34.86 21.72 10.71
N SER A 230 34.40 20.67 11.37
CA SER A 230 34.37 19.30 10.85
C SER A 230 32.96 18.89 10.46
N GLU A 231 32.92 17.90 9.57
CA GLU A 231 31.69 17.25 9.13
C GLU A 231 31.90 15.72 9.08
N TYR A 232 30.97 14.96 9.62
CA TYR A 232 30.98 13.51 9.52
C TYR A 232 29.60 12.99 9.14
N ALA A 233 29.52 12.13 8.14
CA ALA A 233 28.26 11.64 7.57
C ALA A 233 27.31 12.77 7.12
N GLY A 234 27.85 13.90 6.66
CA GLY A 234 27.06 15.08 6.26
C GLY A 234 26.52 15.90 7.44
N LEU A 235 27.04 15.67 8.65
CA LEU A 235 26.66 16.40 9.86
C LEU A 235 27.82 17.24 10.38
N PRO A 236 27.63 18.55 10.65
CA PRO A 236 28.64 19.38 11.24
C PRO A 236 28.99 18.88 12.65
N MET A 237 30.27 18.83 12.95
CA MET A 237 30.79 18.26 14.19
C MET A 237 31.92 19.16 14.74
N THR A 238 31.85 19.42 16.05
CA THR A 238 32.94 20.04 16.84
C THR A 238 33.10 19.31 18.16
N GLY A 239 34.25 19.36 18.75
CA GLY A 239 34.48 18.71 20.04
C GLY A 239 35.87 18.91 20.54
N ASP A 240 36.05 18.70 21.82
CA ASP A 240 37.37 18.78 22.48
C ASP A 240 37.36 17.83 23.68
N GLY A 241 38.51 17.42 24.09
CA GLY A 241 38.62 16.59 25.30
C GLY A 241 39.99 16.12 25.65
N ASN A 242 40.07 15.59 26.84
CA ASN A 242 41.23 14.92 27.36
C ASN A 242 40.79 13.57 27.92
N LEU A 243 41.15 12.49 27.24
CA LEU A 243 40.81 11.12 27.63
C LEU A 243 42.05 10.37 28.09
N HIS A 244 42.00 9.70 29.20
CA HIS A 244 43.10 8.93 29.74
C HIS A 244 42.63 7.52 30.08
N LEU A 245 43.13 6.53 29.35
CA LEU A 245 42.83 5.11 29.49
C LEU A 245 44.03 4.37 30.12
N ARG A 246 43.78 3.53 31.13
CA ARG A 246 44.77 2.57 31.65
C ARG A 246 44.16 1.17 31.67
N GLY A 247 44.58 0.35 30.74
CA GLY A 247 43.88 -0.91 30.44
C GLY A 247 42.38 -0.64 30.20
N PRO A 248 41.48 -1.31 30.91
CA PRO A 248 40.05 -1.11 30.74
C PRO A 248 39.47 0.06 31.57
N ARG A 249 40.30 0.83 32.32
CA ARG A 249 39.88 1.91 33.21
C ARG A 249 40.03 3.25 32.52
N LEU A 250 38.96 4.04 32.53
CA LEU A 250 39.01 5.47 32.17
C LEU A 250 39.45 6.25 33.44
N LEU A 251 40.63 6.81 33.40
CA LEU A 251 41.12 7.72 34.42
C LEU A 251 40.43 9.11 34.32
N PRO A 252 40.66 10.04 35.24
CA PRO A 252 40.01 11.35 35.15
C PRO A 252 40.12 11.94 33.76
N SER A 253 39.00 12.03 33.09
CA SER A 253 38.85 12.47 31.68
C SER A 253 37.73 13.48 31.57
N ASP A 254 37.81 14.33 30.56
CA ASP A 254 36.70 15.18 30.11
C ASP A 254 36.66 15.25 28.59
N ALA A 255 35.48 15.17 28.04
CA ALA A 255 35.28 15.37 26.61
C ALA A 255 33.90 15.95 26.36
N ARG A 256 33.85 16.76 25.29
CA ARG A 256 32.61 17.35 24.77
C ARG A 256 32.55 17.14 23.27
N LEU A 257 31.37 16.83 22.79
CA LEU A 257 31.10 16.64 21.37
C LEU A 257 29.79 17.35 21.01
N ASP A 258 29.79 18.15 19.97
CA ASP A 258 28.61 18.74 19.36
C ASP A 258 28.49 18.19 17.93
N VAL A 259 27.36 17.56 17.64
CA VAL A 259 27.03 17.05 16.30
C VAL A 259 25.73 17.70 15.87
N ALA A 260 25.79 18.58 14.88
CA ALA A 260 24.64 19.29 14.32
C ALA A 260 23.79 20.01 15.40
N GLY A 261 24.44 20.56 16.44
CA GLY A 261 23.79 21.26 17.54
C GLY A 261 23.28 20.35 18.67
N ASN A 262 23.58 19.05 18.61
CA ASN A 262 23.32 18.10 19.67
C ASN A 262 24.62 17.82 20.41
N ARG A 263 24.62 18.02 21.72
CA ARG A 263 25.81 17.97 22.56
C ARG A 263 25.84 16.72 23.40
N ALA A 264 26.99 16.13 23.54
CA ALA A 264 27.29 15.10 24.53
C ALA A 264 28.57 15.49 25.28
N SER A 265 28.58 15.27 26.56
CA SER A 265 29.77 15.47 27.39
C SER A 265 29.97 14.38 28.40
N LEU A 266 31.19 14.08 28.71
CA LEU A 266 31.57 13.19 29.80
C LEU A 266 32.65 13.87 30.65
N ARG A 267 32.60 13.61 31.95
CA ARG A 267 33.63 14.10 32.92
C ARG A 267 33.77 13.16 34.06
N GLY A 268 34.98 12.79 34.37
CA GLY A 268 35.31 11.93 35.55
C GLY A 268 36.08 10.68 35.17
N SER A 269 36.00 9.69 36.00
CA SER A 269 36.70 8.39 35.88
C SER A 269 35.73 7.21 35.97
N PHE A 270 36.08 6.09 35.35
CA PHE A 270 35.27 4.88 35.39
C PHE A 270 36.13 3.63 35.25
N GLY A 271 35.83 2.60 36.05
CA GLY A 271 36.43 1.28 35.92
C GLY A 271 37.07 0.74 37.21
N ALA A 272 37.12 1.55 38.26
CA ALA A 272 37.56 1.13 39.60
C ALA A 272 36.57 1.54 40.70
N ALA A 273 36.69 0.95 41.87
CA ALA A 273 35.92 1.36 43.03
C ALA A 273 36.22 2.81 43.40
N GLY A 274 35.19 3.63 43.61
CA GLY A 274 35.28 5.07 43.86
C GLY A 274 35.32 5.98 42.60
N ASP A 275 35.51 5.42 41.44
CA ASP A 275 35.39 6.17 40.21
C ASP A 275 33.95 6.63 40.00
N ARG A 276 33.82 7.86 39.46
CA ARG A 276 32.54 8.43 39.04
C ARG A 276 32.74 9.24 37.77
N MET A 277 31.93 8.96 36.77
CA MET A 277 31.91 9.63 35.49
C MET A 277 30.51 10.21 35.26
N HIS A 278 30.44 11.51 35.12
CA HIS A 278 29.22 12.22 34.79
C HIS A 278 29.07 12.28 33.27
N VAL A 279 27.87 11.97 32.77
CA VAL A 279 27.53 12.01 31.35
C VAL A 279 26.31 12.90 31.17
N ASP A 280 26.44 13.91 30.31
CA ASP A 280 25.34 14.76 29.91
C ASP A 280 25.14 14.66 28.40
N ILE A 281 23.89 14.53 27.99
CA ILE A 281 23.44 14.61 26.59
C ILE A 281 22.37 15.68 26.54
N ASP A 282 22.60 16.69 25.70
CA ASP A 282 21.65 17.75 25.36
C ASP A 282 21.47 17.76 23.84
N ALA A 283 20.44 17.06 23.39
CA ALA A 283 20.13 16.87 21.97
C ALA A 283 18.79 17.57 21.62
N PRO A 284 18.79 18.90 21.45
CA PRO A 284 17.55 19.65 21.16
C PRO A 284 17.00 19.41 19.77
N GLN A 285 17.77 18.82 18.86
CA GLN A 285 17.40 18.66 17.45
C GLN A 285 17.83 17.31 16.89
N LEU A 286 17.26 16.22 17.43
CA LEU A 286 17.56 14.84 17.02
C LEU A 286 17.35 14.60 15.51
N ALA A 287 16.38 15.26 14.88
CA ALA A 287 16.12 15.15 13.45
C ALA A 287 17.34 15.49 12.58
N ARG A 288 18.21 16.40 13.07
CA ARG A 288 19.44 16.76 12.36
C ARG A 288 20.47 15.63 12.33
N LEU A 289 20.39 14.67 13.25
CA LEU A 289 21.28 13.51 13.26
C LEU A 289 20.94 12.47 12.17
N ARG A 290 19.83 12.64 11.45
CA ARG A 290 19.36 11.77 10.36
C ARG A 290 19.19 10.28 10.78
N LEU A 291 18.92 10.05 12.06
CA LEU A 291 18.68 8.72 12.62
C LEU A 291 17.23 8.27 12.48
N GLY A 292 16.39 9.02 11.75
CA GLY A 292 14.95 8.76 11.64
C GLY A 292 14.16 9.14 12.90
N VAL A 293 14.82 9.73 13.90
CA VAL A 293 14.19 10.20 15.14
C VAL A 293 14.16 11.72 15.15
N GLY A 294 12.99 12.30 15.41
CA GLY A 294 12.81 13.75 15.61
C GLY A 294 12.59 14.10 17.08
N GLY A 295 12.62 15.42 17.38
CA GLY A 295 12.39 15.93 18.72
C GLY A 295 13.67 16.32 19.46
N ALA A 296 13.54 16.43 20.79
CA ALA A 296 14.61 16.78 21.70
C ALA A 296 14.78 15.72 22.80
N LEU A 297 16.03 15.48 23.22
CA LEU A 297 16.37 14.57 24.30
C LEU A 297 17.42 15.22 25.19
N SER A 298 17.19 15.27 26.48
CA SER A 298 18.21 15.55 27.49
C SER A 298 18.35 14.35 28.43
N LEU A 299 19.59 13.99 28.70
CA LEU A 299 19.96 12.95 29.65
C LEU A 299 21.11 13.45 30.50
N SER A 300 21.01 13.27 31.81
CA SER A 300 22.08 13.56 32.73
C SER A 300 22.19 12.43 33.75
N GLY A 301 23.39 11.97 33.99
CA GLY A 301 23.58 10.85 34.89
C GLY A 301 25.02 10.60 35.21
N ASP A 302 25.18 9.74 36.24
CA ASP A 302 26.47 9.30 36.73
C ASP A 302 26.65 7.80 36.49
N VAL A 303 27.80 7.44 36.00
CA VAL A 303 28.28 6.07 35.89
C VAL A 303 29.43 5.90 36.84
N SER A 304 29.37 4.91 37.71
CA SER A 304 30.40 4.65 38.70
C SER A 304 30.69 3.15 38.86
N GLY A 305 31.67 2.79 39.65
CA GLY A 305 32.04 1.41 39.91
C GLY A 305 33.01 0.81 38.89
N THR A 306 33.03 -0.50 38.77
CA THR A 306 33.93 -1.22 37.86
C THR A 306 33.19 -1.68 36.61
N LEU A 307 33.90 -2.05 35.52
CA LEU A 307 33.30 -2.64 34.32
C LEU A 307 32.46 -3.90 34.61
N LYS A 308 32.87 -4.69 35.65
CA LYS A 308 32.11 -5.88 36.05
C LYS A 308 30.92 -5.55 36.94
N ARG A 309 30.97 -4.44 37.67
CA ARG A 309 29.90 -3.95 38.56
C ARG A 309 29.65 -2.45 38.32
N PRO A 310 29.11 -2.09 37.18
CA PRO A 310 28.75 -0.70 36.92
C PRO A 310 27.56 -0.28 37.79
N GLN A 311 27.59 0.97 38.24
CA GLN A 311 26.44 1.64 38.85
C GLN A 311 26.06 2.82 37.96
N VAL A 312 24.78 2.97 37.73
CA VAL A 312 24.23 4.05 36.87
C VAL A 312 23.12 4.75 37.63
N GLU A 313 23.16 6.05 37.65
CA GLU A 313 22.06 6.88 38.09
C GLU A 313 21.83 7.97 37.02
N ALA A 314 20.72 7.90 36.34
CA ALA A 314 20.45 8.79 35.23
C ALA A 314 18.99 9.26 35.23
N THR A 315 18.82 10.51 34.78
CA THR A 315 17.50 11.08 34.49
C THR A 315 17.46 11.50 33.04
N PHE A 316 16.33 11.35 32.43
CA PHE A 316 16.13 11.79 31.05
C PHE A 316 14.83 12.57 30.88
N ARG A 317 14.80 13.46 29.92
CA ARG A 317 13.62 14.16 29.44
C ARG A 317 13.66 14.19 27.93
N ALA A 318 12.50 13.96 27.35
CA ALA A 318 12.33 14.02 25.91
C ALA A 318 11.13 14.87 25.57
N GLN A 319 11.20 15.60 24.46
CA GLN A 319 10.13 16.46 23.98
C GLN A 319 9.93 16.24 22.49
N GLN A 320 8.67 16.12 22.08
CA GLN A 320 8.25 15.94 20.70
C GLN A 320 9.01 14.83 19.95
N LEU A 321 9.31 13.74 20.64
CA LEU A 321 9.94 12.58 20.00
C LEU A 321 9.02 12.07 18.89
N ALA A 322 9.61 11.83 17.72
CA ALA A 322 8.91 11.27 16.57
C ALA A 322 9.75 10.17 15.95
N TYR A 323 9.15 9.02 15.69
CA TYR A 323 9.78 7.88 15.03
C TYR A 323 8.73 7.01 14.34
N GLY A 324 8.93 6.70 13.04
CA GLY A 324 8.09 5.76 12.30
C GLY A 324 6.59 6.10 12.30
N GLY A 325 6.21 7.39 12.29
CA GLY A 325 4.81 7.84 12.34
C GLY A 325 4.23 7.95 13.77
N ASN A 326 4.99 7.54 14.80
CA ASN A 326 4.62 7.69 16.20
C ASN A 326 5.21 8.99 16.77
N ARG A 327 4.52 9.61 17.70
CA ARG A 327 4.95 10.83 18.38
C ARG A 327 4.71 10.73 19.88
N ILE A 328 5.66 11.26 20.66
CA ILE A 328 5.53 11.44 22.11
C ILE A 328 5.80 12.91 22.39
N ASP A 329 4.81 13.63 22.94
CA ASP A 329 4.96 15.07 23.17
C ASP A 329 5.94 15.35 24.31
N ALA A 330 5.85 14.60 25.39
CA ALA A 330 6.79 14.68 26.49
C ALA A 330 7.02 13.29 27.10
N ALA A 331 8.25 13.00 27.44
CA ALA A 331 8.60 11.86 28.26
C ALA A 331 9.67 12.27 29.29
N SER A 332 9.62 11.70 30.47
CA SER A 332 10.64 11.85 31.49
C SER A 332 10.77 10.56 32.28
N GLY A 333 11.95 10.34 32.80
CA GLY A 333 12.18 9.15 33.59
C GLY A 333 13.49 9.19 34.36
N ARG A 334 13.64 8.17 35.20
CA ARG A 334 14.82 7.93 35.99
C ARG A 334 15.23 6.47 35.87
N ALA A 335 16.50 6.22 35.75
CA ALA A 335 17.08 4.89 35.78
C ALA A 335 18.15 4.84 36.85
N GLN A 336 18.09 3.84 37.70
CA GLN A 336 19.09 3.60 38.76
C GLN A 336 19.48 2.11 38.79
N LEU A 337 20.74 1.86 38.58
CA LEU A 337 21.34 0.54 38.68
C LEU A 337 22.45 0.59 39.74
N ARG A 338 22.41 -0.31 40.73
CA ARG A 338 23.41 -0.37 41.78
C ARG A 338 24.04 -1.77 41.79
N ASP A 339 25.33 -1.83 42.18
CA ASP A 339 26.07 -3.07 42.34
C ASP A 339 26.14 -4.00 41.11
N GLY A 340 26.26 -3.39 39.92
CA GLY A 340 26.43 -4.11 38.66
C GLY A 340 25.12 -4.57 38.01
N LEU A 341 25.24 -5.28 36.89
CA LEU A 341 24.09 -5.70 36.05
C LEU A 341 23.12 -6.65 36.80
N ASP A 342 23.58 -7.34 37.81
CA ASP A 342 22.76 -8.24 38.67
C ASP A 342 22.24 -7.55 39.93
N GLY A 343 22.63 -6.30 40.17
CA GLY A 343 22.22 -5.53 41.34
C GLY A 343 20.83 -4.92 41.24
N PRO A 344 20.42 -4.15 42.25
CA PRO A 344 19.11 -3.48 42.23
C PRO A 344 19.00 -2.49 41.09
N LEU A 345 17.92 -2.65 40.35
CA LEU A 345 17.51 -1.78 39.22
C LEU A 345 16.18 -1.12 39.59
N GLN A 346 16.11 0.19 39.37
CA GLN A 346 14.88 0.96 39.41
C GLN A 346 14.76 1.75 38.12
N PHE A 347 13.63 1.67 37.49
CA PHE A 347 13.32 2.44 36.29
C PHE A 347 11.91 3.01 36.37
N GLU A 348 11.79 4.28 36.12
CA GLU A 348 10.52 5.01 36.09
C GLU A 348 10.42 5.77 34.79
N LEU A 349 9.28 5.67 34.15
CA LEU A 349 8.95 6.40 32.90
C LEU A 349 7.56 7.00 33.04
N THR A 350 7.45 8.26 32.71
CA THR A 350 6.17 8.93 32.44
C THR A 350 6.23 9.54 31.06
N ALA A 351 5.27 9.21 30.20
CA ALA A 351 5.13 9.81 28.87
C ALA A 351 3.73 10.39 28.70
N GLN A 352 3.66 11.54 28.05
CA GLN A 352 2.43 12.29 27.83
C GLN A 352 2.16 12.46 26.35
N ARG A 353 0.89 12.33 25.95
CA ARG A 353 0.41 12.42 24.57
C ARG A 353 1.25 11.57 23.59
N VAL A 354 1.23 10.27 23.84
CA VAL A 354 1.80 9.29 22.92
C VAL A 354 0.79 9.02 21.80
N SER A 355 1.12 9.39 20.57
CA SER A 355 0.26 9.22 19.40
C SER A 355 0.88 8.22 18.42
N ALA A 356 0.07 7.27 18.00
CA ALA A 356 0.34 6.31 16.95
C ALA A 356 -0.86 6.30 15.99
N PRO A 357 -0.78 5.70 14.80
CA PRO A 357 -1.92 5.60 13.91
C PRO A 357 -3.16 5.06 14.63
N ASN A 358 -4.21 5.89 14.72
CA ASN A 358 -5.47 5.59 15.40
C ASN A 358 -5.43 5.43 16.94
N VAL A 359 -4.29 5.64 17.59
CA VAL A 359 -4.13 5.53 19.05
C VAL A 359 -3.58 6.84 19.59
N LEU A 360 -4.25 7.38 20.61
CA LEU A 360 -3.79 8.55 21.34
C LEU A 360 -3.79 8.21 22.83
N LEU A 361 -2.62 7.96 23.42
CA LEU A 361 -2.48 7.79 24.86
C LEU A 361 -2.21 9.16 25.49
N ARG A 362 -3.01 9.56 26.45
CA ARG A 362 -2.84 10.82 27.18
C ARG A 362 -1.66 10.74 28.11
N GLU A 363 -1.56 9.62 28.81
CA GLU A 363 -0.48 9.36 29.76
C GLU A 363 -0.10 7.89 29.72
N VAL A 364 1.19 7.62 29.80
CA VAL A 364 1.77 6.29 30.03
C VAL A 364 2.71 6.39 31.20
N ARG A 365 2.54 5.52 32.18
CA ARG A 365 3.46 5.35 33.31
C ARG A 365 3.99 3.93 33.29
N ALA A 366 5.28 3.79 33.45
CA ALA A 366 5.92 2.49 33.58
C ALA A 366 6.94 2.51 34.71
N THR A 367 6.97 1.46 35.49
CA THR A 367 7.95 1.25 36.56
C THR A 367 8.53 -0.15 36.47
N LEU A 368 9.79 -0.28 36.82
CA LEU A 368 10.48 -1.56 36.98
C LEU A 368 11.37 -1.47 38.22
N ASP A 369 11.18 -2.37 39.16
CA ASP A 369 11.90 -2.42 40.44
C ASP A 369 12.40 -3.82 40.69
N GLY A 370 13.61 -3.95 41.29
CA GLY A 370 14.19 -5.23 41.71
C GLY A 370 15.56 -5.45 41.11
N THR A 371 15.87 -6.69 40.80
CA THR A 371 17.15 -7.09 40.21
C THR A 371 16.90 -7.81 38.88
N ARG A 372 17.94 -8.04 38.12
CA ARG A 372 17.83 -8.85 36.89
C ARG A 372 17.21 -10.23 37.17
N ARG A 373 17.49 -10.81 38.31
CA ARG A 373 17.01 -12.15 38.73
C ARG A 373 15.66 -12.13 39.44
N ALA A 374 15.20 -10.96 39.89
CA ALA A 374 13.91 -10.82 40.56
C ALA A 374 13.46 -9.36 40.47
N HIS A 375 12.60 -9.07 39.53
CA HIS A 375 12.06 -7.74 39.32
C HIS A 375 10.54 -7.75 39.22
N ARG A 376 9.96 -6.60 39.52
CA ARG A 376 8.55 -6.29 39.34
C ARG A 376 8.42 -5.17 38.32
N PHE A 377 7.45 -5.27 37.48
CA PHE A 377 7.12 -4.23 36.53
C PHE A 377 5.65 -3.89 36.58
N ARG A 378 5.35 -2.65 36.28
CA ARG A 378 4.02 -2.13 36.11
C ARG A 378 4.00 -1.12 34.98
N ALA A 379 2.97 -1.17 34.15
CA ALA A 379 2.72 -0.19 33.11
C ALA A 379 1.21 0.13 33.09
N ASP A 380 0.88 1.40 33.17
CA ASP A 380 -0.47 1.90 33.08
C ASP A 380 -0.53 2.94 31.94
N ALA A 381 -1.59 2.90 31.15
CA ALA A 381 -1.80 3.87 30.08
C ALA A 381 -3.29 4.22 29.98
N ASP A 382 -3.58 5.47 29.70
CA ASP A 382 -4.94 5.93 29.41
C ASP A 382 -4.96 6.79 28.14
N GLY A 383 -6.06 6.72 27.41
CA GLY A 383 -6.16 7.44 26.16
C GLY A 383 -7.39 7.07 25.34
N SER A 384 -7.22 7.02 24.04
CA SER A 384 -8.29 6.63 23.11
C SER A 384 -7.76 5.90 21.89
N VAL A 385 -8.56 4.98 21.37
CA VAL A 385 -8.38 4.33 20.08
C VAL A 385 -9.50 4.82 19.16
N ARG A 386 -9.18 5.51 18.05
CA ARG A 386 -10.16 6.15 17.17
C ARG A 386 -11.25 6.93 17.93
N SER A 387 -10.82 7.73 18.88
CA SER A 387 -11.69 8.55 19.75
C SER A 387 -12.52 7.76 20.78
N GLN A 388 -12.42 6.43 20.84
CA GLN A 388 -13.03 5.64 21.90
C GLN A 388 -12.11 5.60 23.11
N PRO A 389 -12.59 5.89 24.33
CA PRO A 389 -11.77 5.87 25.54
C PRO A 389 -11.19 4.48 25.77
N PHE A 390 -9.94 4.44 26.20
CA PHE A 390 -9.19 3.21 26.40
C PHE A 390 -8.25 3.36 27.58
N THR A 391 -8.22 2.37 28.48
CA THR A 391 -7.23 2.27 29.55
C THR A 391 -6.55 0.91 29.50
N PHE A 392 -5.27 0.89 29.78
CA PHE A 392 -4.47 -0.31 29.78
C PHE A 392 -3.68 -0.42 31.08
N ALA A 393 -3.63 -1.59 31.69
CA ALA A 393 -2.79 -1.88 32.82
C ALA A 393 -2.12 -3.25 32.68
N LEU A 394 -0.83 -3.28 32.94
CA LEU A 394 0.02 -4.46 32.90
C LEU A 394 0.86 -4.47 34.18
N ALA A 395 0.87 -5.59 34.90
CA ALA A 395 1.77 -5.76 36.04
C ALA A 395 2.21 -7.23 36.20
N GLY A 396 3.40 -7.40 36.69
CA GLY A 396 3.95 -8.73 36.93
C GLY A 396 5.29 -8.70 37.61
N ASP A 397 5.81 -9.88 37.82
CA ASP A 397 7.15 -10.09 38.34
C ASP A 397 7.89 -11.15 37.51
N GLY A 398 9.20 -11.11 37.53
CA GLY A 398 9.97 -12.06 36.75
C GLY A 398 11.47 -12.02 37.02
N ALA A 399 12.16 -12.83 36.24
CA ALA A 399 13.60 -12.97 36.27
C ALA A 399 14.16 -13.06 34.84
N LEU A 400 15.26 -12.40 34.59
CA LEU A 400 16.10 -12.56 33.40
C LEU A 400 17.25 -13.52 33.76
N THR A 401 17.44 -14.55 32.98
CA THR A 401 18.53 -15.50 33.07
C THR A 401 19.40 -15.41 31.82
N PRO A 402 20.72 -15.21 31.96
CA PRO A 402 21.62 -15.21 30.81
C PRO A 402 21.64 -16.57 30.11
N GLY A 403 21.50 -16.59 28.79
CA GLY A 403 21.63 -17.81 28.00
C GLY A 403 22.72 -17.65 26.93
N LYS A 404 23.16 -18.75 26.30
CA LYS A 404 24.17 -18.72 25.22
C LYS A 404 23.68 -17.99 23.97
N ASP A 405 22.39 -18.07 23.68
CA ASP A 405 21.77 -17.50 22.51
C ASP A 405 21.04 -16.17 22.79
N GLY A 406 21.20 -15.64 24.01
CA GLY A 406 20.55 -14.43 24.50
C GLY A 406 19.84 -14.67 25.85
N ASP A 407 19.34 -13.58 26.42
CA ASP A 407 18.71 -13.65 27.76
C ASP A 407 17.30 -14.27 27.64
N ALA A 408 16.98 -15.11 28.64
CA ALA A 408 15.63 -15.66 28.82
C ALA A 408 14.93 -14.94 29.98
N TRP A 409 13.70 -14.54 29.80
CA TRP A 409 12.82 -13.97 30.81
C TRP A 409 11.78 -15.01 31.25
N ALA A 410 11.57 -15.18 32.56
CA ALA A 410 10.47 -15.98 33.09
C ALA A 410 9.82 -15.23 34.24
N GLY A 411 8.50 -15.25 34.31
CA GLY A 411 7.77 -14.51 35.33
C GLY A 411 6.29 -14.83 35.40
N THR A 412 5.61 -14.07 36.26
CA THR A 412 4.17 -14.14 36.45
C THR A 412 3.55 -12.79 36.06
N LEU A 413 2.66 -12.80 35.10
CA LEU A 413 1.82 -11.65 34.78
C LEU A 413 0.62 -11.69 35.73
N SER A 414 0.57 -10.77 36.67
CA SER A 414 -0.49 -10.68 37.68
C SER A 414 -1.67 -9.84 37.22
N THR A 415 -1.43 -8.86 36.34
CA THR A 415 -2.45 -7.97 35.81
C THR A 415 -2.25 -7.79 34.31
N LEU A 416 -3.28 -8.01 33.57
CA LEU A 416 -3.42 -7.56 32.18
C LEU A 416 -4.86 -7.11 32.03
N SER A 417 -5.07 -5.82 31.84
CA SER A 417 -6.41 -5.29 31.59
C SER A 417 -6.36 -4.23 30.50
N ALA A 418 -7.31 -4.29 29.61
CA ALA A 418 -7.58 -3.27 28.60
C ALA A 418 -9.08 -2.96 28.68
N ARG A 419 -9.44 -1.76 29.12
CA ARG A 419 -10.85 -1.33 29.24
C ARG A 419 -11.18 -0.34 28.15
N GLY A 420 -12.32 -0.54 27.55
CA GLY A 420 -12.83 0.32 26.46
C GLY A 420 -13.22 -0.51 25.25
N ALA A 421 -12.41 -0.53 24.23
CA ALA A 421 -12.63 -1.37 23.04
C ALA A 421 -11.30 -1.99 22.58
N PRO A 422 -11.05 -3.28 22.90
CA PRO A 422 -11.90 -4.23 23.63
C PRO A 422 -11.80 -4.11 25.17
N ASP A 423 -12.78 -4.64 25.88
CA ASP A 423 -12.64 -4.89 27.33
C ASP A 423 -12.03 -6.27 27.54
N LEU A 424 -10.71 -6.32 27.74
CA LEU A 424 -9.95 -7.55 27.97
C LEU A 424 -9.41 -7.54 29.41
N GLN A 425 -9.59 -8.63 30.14
CA GLN A 425 -9.17 -8.72 31.51
C GLN A 425 -8.60 -10.10 31.83
N LEU A 426 -7.42 -10.14 32.42
CA LEU A 426 -6.86 -11.35 33.01
C LEU A 426 -7.50 -11.57 34.39
N THR A 427 -8.11 -12.71 34.60
CA THR A 427 -8.86 -13.01 35.83
C THR A 427 -8.02 -13.74 36.89
N ALA A 428 -6.91 -14.36 36.50
CA ALA A 428 -5.97 -15.01 37.38
C ALA A 428 -4.53 -14.84 36.86
N PRO A 429 -3.53 -14.76 37.76
CA PRO A 429 -2.12 -14.65 37.38
C PRO A 429 -1.67 -15.75 36.41
N VAL A 430 -0.91 -15.40 35.39
CA VAL A 430 -0.41 -16.31 34.36
C VAL A 430 1.11 -16.35 34.33
N ARG A 431 1.69 -17.54 34.25
CA ARG A 431 3.14 -17.73 34.06
C ARG A 431 3.48 -17.54 32.59
N VAL A 432 4.50 -16.73 32.33
CA VAL A 432 5.00 -16.46 30.99
C VAL A 432 6.52 -16.64 31.01
N SER A 433 7.05 -17.30 30.00
CA SER A 433 8.47 -17.34 29.71
C SER A 433 8.79 -17.02 28.28
N VAL A 434 9.84 -16.22 28.10
CA VAL A 434 10.26 -15.73 26.75
C VAL A 434 11.78 -15.90 26.66
N ALA A 435 12.23 -16.57 25.60
CA ALA A 435 13.65 -16.70 25.27
C ALA A 435 13.79 -16.53 23.73
N PRO A 436 15.00 -16.33 23.19
CA PRO A 436 15.19 -16.28 21.75
C PRO A 436 14.58 -17.51 21.05
N GLY A 437 13.57 -17.28 20.20
CA GLY A 437 12.84 -18.33 19.50
C GLY A 437 11.89 -19.18 20.35
N ARG A 438 11.70 -18.85 21.65
CA ARG A 438 10.82 -19.60 22.58
C ARG A 438 9.87 -18.68 23.32
N LEU A 439 8.61 -19.08 23.38
CA LEU A 439 7.56 -18.44 24.17
C LEU A 439 6.75 -19.53 24.86
N ALA A 440 6.55 -19.44 26.17
CA ALA A 440 5.58 -20.29 26.84
C ALA A 440 4.65 -19.44 27.73
N VAL A 441 3.35 -19.64 27.56
CA VAL A 441 2.29 -19.07 28.39
C VAL A 441 1.56 -20.24 29.04
N GLY A 442 1.56 -20.28 30.36
CA GLY A 442 0.82 -21.27 31.12
C GLY A 442 -0.68 -21.05 31.08
N ARG A 443 -1.42 -21.73 31.94
CA ARG A 443 -2.88 -21.52 31.98
C ARG A 443 -3.22 -20.07 32.27
N ALA A 444 -4.01 -19.48 31.40
CA ALA A 444 -4.53 -18.11 31.49
C ALA A 444 -6.05 -18.11 31.38
N ASP A 445 -6.70 -17.54 32.36
CA ASP A 445 -8.14 -17.28 32.37
C ASP A 445 -8.34 -15.79 32.08
N LEU A 446 -9.00 -15.50 30.95
CA LEU A 446 -9.24 -14.17 30.43
C LEU A 446 -10.74 -13.93 30.25
N THR A 447 -11.18 -12.68 30.30
CA THR A 447 -12.50 -12.27 29.80
C THR A 447 -12.33 -11.24 28.69
N LEU A 448 -13.02 -11.45 27.59
CA LEU A 448 -13.14 -10.48 26.49
C LEU A 448 -14.58 -10.04 26.37
N ASP A 449 -14.86 -8.77 26.74
CA ASP A 449 -16.24 -8.23 26.76
C ASP A 449 -17.23 -9.21 27.47
N GLN A 450 -16.86 -9.69 28.65
CA GLN A 450 -17.56 -10.68 29.48
C GLN A 450 -17.52 -12.13 28.97
N THR A 451 -17.00 -12.39 27.77
CA THR A 451 -16.83 -13.75 27.26
C THR A 451 -15.63 -14.40 27.90
N PRO A 452 -15.77 -15.52 28.60
CA PRO A 452 -14.64 -16.23 29.18
C PRO A 452 -13.82 -16.91 28.09
N ILE A 453 -12.51 -16.68 28.13
CA ILE A 453 -11.51 -17.33 27.30
C ILE A 453 -10.55 -18.04 28.23
N ARG A 454 -10.40 -19.32 28.06
CA ARG A 454 -9.43 -20.11 28.83
C ARG A 454 -8.37 -20.64 27.90
N ILE A 455 -7.15 -20.20 28.12
CA ILE A 455 -5.96 -20.75 27.50
C ILE A 455 -5.37 -21.76 28.49
N GLU A 456 -5.26 -23.02 28.10
CA GLU A 456 -4.61 -24.01 28.95
C GLU A 456 -3.09 -23.97 28.83
N ARG A 457 -2.59 -23.72 27.60
CA ARG A 457 -1.17 -23.51 27.29
C ARG A 457 -0.99 -22.85 25.95
N VAL A 458 0.08 -22.09 25.82
CA VAL A 458 0.68 -21.68 24.55
C VAL A 458 2.19 -21.85 24.67
N GLU A 459 2.78 -22.69 23.85
CA GLU A 459 4.21 -22.93 23.79
C GLU A 459 4.67 -22.80 22.34
N SER A 460 5.65 -21.95 22.10
CA SER A 460 6.31 -21.83 20.81
C SER A 460 7.82 -22.05 21.01
N ASP A 461 8.39 -22.99 20.28
CA ASP A 461 9.82 -23.31 20.34
C ASP A 461 10.34 -23.55 18.92
N GLN A 462 11.16 -22.61 18.41
CA GLN A 462 11.79 -22.68 17.07
C GLN A 462 10.83 -23.11 15.93
N GLY A 463 9.59 -22.58 15.95
CA GLY A 463 8.57 -22.88 14.96
C GLY A 463 7.64 -24.04 15.32
N HIS A 464 7.88 -24.73 16.44
CA HIS A 464 6.95 -25.68 17.00
C HIS A 464 5.95 -24.94 17.91
N LEU A 465 4.66 -24.99 17.61
CA LEU A 465 3.59 -24.35 18.36
C LEU A 465 2.66 -25.40 18.99
N ARG A 466 2.59 -25.38 20.32
CA ARG A 466 1.55 -26.11 21.08
C ARG A 466 0.60 -25.10 21.68
N SER A 467 -0.67 -25.25 21.42
CA SER A 467 -1.68 -24.37 21.98
C SER A 467 -2.95 -25.13 22.29
N ALA A 468 -3.46 -24.97 23.51
CA ALA A 468 -4.73 -25.53 23.92
C ALA A 468 -5.56 -24.48 24.65
N GLY A 469 -6.87 -24.49 24.41
CA GLY A 469 -7.77 -23.56 25.08
C GLY A 469 -9.20 -23.69 24.62
N ARG A 470 -10.04 -22.82 25.17
CA ARG A 470 -11.46 -22.74 24.82
C ARG A 470 -12.00 -21.32 24.99
N VAL A 471 -13.02 -21.03 24.22
CA VAL A 471 -13.83 -19.83 24.35
C VAL A 471 -15.29 -20.25 24.36
N ASP A 472 -16.04 -19.80 25.34
CA ASP A 472 -17.43 -20.18 25.55
C ASP A 472 -18.36 -18.98 25.33
N GLY A 473 -19.17 -19.01 24.27
CA GLY A 473 -20.19 -18.01 24.02
C GLY A 473 -19.66 -16.67 23.48
N LEU A 474 -18.71 -16.69 22.53
CA LEU A 474 -18.21 -15.48 21.90
C LEU A 474 -19.26 -14.86 20.96
N ALA A 475 -19.71 -13.66 21.30
CA ALA A 475 -20.64 -12.90 20.46
C ALA A 475 -19.89 -12.30 19.24
N ILE A 476 -20.18 -12.79 18.04
CA ILE A 476 -19.54 -12.32 16.81
C ILE A 476 -19.87 -10.84 16.51
N ALA A 477 -21.06 -10.37 16.91
CA ALA A 477 -21.41 -8.96 16.82
C ALA A 477 -20.36 -8.06 17.49
N ARG A 478 -19.82 -8.49 18.63
CA ARG A 478 -18.78 -7.74 19.34
C ARG A 478 -17.45 -7.78 18.63
N VAL A 479 -17.09 -8.91 18.05
CA VAL A 479 -15.87 -9.03 17.21
C VAL A 479 -15.96 -8.10 16.01
N LEU A 480 -17.11 -8.04 15.33
CA LEU A 480 -17.34 -7.13 14.20
C LEU A 480 -17.28 -5.65 14.63
N GLU A 481 -17.77 -5.33 15.81
CA GLU A 481 -17.67 -3.99 16.36
C GLU A 481 -16.21 -3.60 16.64
N LEU A 482 -15.42 -4.51 17.18
CA LEU A 482 -13.97 -4.30 17.34
C LEU A 482 -13.28 -4.10 15.99
N VAL A 483 -13.61 -4.91 14.98
CA VAL A 483 -13.09 -4.73 13.61
C VAL A 483 -13.48 -3.34 13.08
N ARG A 484 -14.72 -2.90 13.26
CA ARG A 484 -15.19 -1.57 12.87
C ARG A 484 -14.38 -0.46 13.56
N ILE A 485 -14.15 -0.59 14.86
CA ILE A 485 -13.35 0.38 15.64
C ILE A 485 -11.91 0.43 15.11
N TRP A 486 -11.30 -0.71 14.84
CA TRP A 486 -9.90 -0.79 14.41
C TRP A 486 -9.66 -0.43 12.94
N THR A 487 -10.56 -0.80 12.05
CA THR A 487 -10.42 -0.52 10.59
C THR A 487 -11.11 0.77 10.16
N GLY A 488 -12.09 1.25 10.93
CA GLY A 488 -12.95 2.38 10.57
C GLY A 488 -14.01 2.04 9.52
N GLN A 489 -14.08 0.78 9.07
CA GLN A 489 -15.05 0.31 8.10
C GLN A 489 -16.07 -0.59 8.80
N ALA A 490 -17.36 -0.29 8.64
CA ALA A 490 -18.42 -1.16 9.12
C ALA A 490 -18.52 -2.37 8.19
N PRO A 491 -18.37 -3.61 8.70
CA PRO A 491 -18.63 -4.79 7.89
C PRO A 491 -20.05 -4.77 7.35
N PRO A 492 -20.31 -5.24 6.11
CA PRO A 492 -21.65 -5.24 5.51
C PRO A 492 -22.56 -6.36 6.08
N VAL A 493 -22.30 -6.75 7.31
CA VAL A 493 -23.00 -7.83 8.01
C VAL A 493 -23.48 -7.37 9.37
N ARG A 494 -24.62 -7.91 9.81
CA ARG A 494 -25.13 -7.86 11.18
C ARG A 494 -25.32 -9.26 11.70
N THR A 495 -25.09 -9.49 12.97
CA THR A 495 -25.20 -10.82 13.53
C THR A 495 -25.48 -10.76 15.03
N ASP A 496 -26.27 -11.68 15.51
CA ASP A 496 -26.39 -12.07 16.92
C ASP A 496 -25.77 -13.47 17.14
N LEU A 497 -24.96 -13.93 16.18
CA LEU A 497 -24.28 -15.22 16.23
C LEU A 497 -23.35 -15.30 17.44
N VAL A 498 -23.55 -16.34 18.22
CA VAL A 498 -22.70 -16.71 19.34
C VAL A 498 -22.03 -18.03 19.02
N ILE A 499 -20.72 -18.09 19.16
CA ILE A 499 -19.93 -19.26 18.87
C ILE A 499 -19.19 -19.78 20.12
N ASP A 500 -18.97 -21.08 20.12
CA ASP A 500 -18.04 -21.76 21.02
C ASP A 500 -16.81 -22.18 20.23
N GLY A 501 -15.65 -22.07 20.82
CA GLY A 501 -14.39 -22.50 20.25
C GLY A 501 -13.61 -23.34 21.24
N GLN A 502 -13.01 -24.43 20.78
CA GLN A 502 -12.05 -25.21 21.56
C GLN A 502 -10.93 -25.69 20.66
N TRP A 503 -9.73 -25.70 21.19
CA TRP A 503 -8.57 -26.20 20.44
C TRP A 503 -7.57 -26.87 21.37
N ASP A 504 -6.93 -27.88 20.87
CA ASP A 504 -5.71 -28.50 21.42
C ASP A 504 -4.87 -28.96 20.23
N LEU A 505 -3.89 -28.14 19.87
CA LEU A 505 -3.08 -28.27 18.68
C LEU A 505 -1.61 -28.35 19.03
N ASP A 506 -0.94 -29.28 18.40
CA ASP A 506 0.52 -29.43 18.41
C ASP A 506 1.00 -29.34 16.95
N LEU A 507 1.64 -28.23 16.60
CA LEU A 507 2.06 -27.86 15.25
C LEU A 507 3.59 -27.73 15.25
N GLY A 508 4.26 -28.80 14.84
CA GLY A 508 5.72 -28.87 14.72
C GLY A 508 6.13 -29.41 13.35
N GLY A 509 7.08 -30.32 13.29
CA GLY A 509 7.36 -31.07 12.05
C GLY A 509 6.17 -31.92 11.59
N THR A 510 5.22 -32.17 12.48
CA THR A 510 3.90 -32.76 12.24
C THR A 510 2.84 -31.95 12.96
N ALA A 511 1.59 -32.02 12.48
CA ALA A 511 0.43 -31.49 13.18
C ALA A 511 -0.37 -32.62 13.85
N THR A 512 -0.73 -32.42 15.10
CA THR A 512 -1.65 -33.28 15.81
C THR A 512 -2.66 -32.46 16.60
N GLY A 513 -3.76 -33.09 17.02
CA GLY A 513 -4.82 -32.44 17.79
C GLY A 513 -5.95 -31.87 16.95
N THR A 514 -6.82 -31.10 17.59
CA THR A 514 -8.05 -30.58 16.97
C THR A 514 -8.31 -29.13 17.37
N ALA A 515 -8.95 -28.38 16.47
CA ALA A 515 -9.55 -27.10 16.76
C ALA A 515 -10.98 -27.09 16.20
N ARG A 516 -11.96 -26.74 17.01
CA ARG A 516 -13.37 -26.74 16.64
C ARG A 516 -13.99 -25.40 17.00
N ILE A 517 -14.70 -24.81 16.02
CA ILE A 517 -15.55 -23.65 16.21
C ILE A 517 -16.96 -24.07 15.84
N ALA A 518 -17.92 -23.81 16.72
CA ALA A 518 -19.29 -24.19 16.49
C ALA A 518 -20.26 -23.06 16.85
N ARG A 519 -21.30 -22.92 16.08
CA ARG A 519 -22.42 -22.04 16.41
C ARG A 519 -23.10 -22.57 17.67
N ARG A 520 -23.26 -21.72 18.67
CA ARG A 520 -24.12 -21.99 19.86
C ARG A 520 -25.56 -21.51 19.60
N SER A 521 -25.72 -20.28 19.10
CA SER A 521 -27.01 -19.65 18.84
C SER A 521 -26.85 -18.44 17.92
N GLY A 522 -27.98 -17.84 17.52
CA GLY A 522 -28.00 -16.62 16.72
C GLY A 522 -27.90 -16.86 15.22
N ASP A 523 -27.91 -15.80 14.43
CA ASP A 523 -27.86 -15.83 12.96
C ASP A 523 -26.93 -14.75 12.39
N LEU A 524 -26.60 -14.90 11.12
CA LEU A 524 -25.86 -13.93 10.33
C LEU A 524 -26.80 -13.29 9.32
N SER A 525 -26.80 -11.96 9.25
CA SER A 525 -27.57 -11.19 8.28
C SER A 525 -26.64 -10.35 7.41
N ILE A 526 -26.84 -10.40 6.11
CA ILE A 526 -26.03 -9.68 5.12
C ILE A 526 -26.83 -8.49 4.57
N ASN A 527 -26.18 -7.34 4.39
CA ASN A 527 -26.81 -6.16 3.78
C ASN A 527 -26.92 -6.34 2.26
N ALA A 528 -28.12 -6.51 1.78
CA ALA A 528 -28.45 -6.73 0.38
C ALA A 528 -29.05 -5.50 -0.33
N GLY A 529 -28.73 -4.29 0.14
CA GLY A 529 -29.21 -3.03 -0.47
C GLY A 529 -30.62 -2.60 -0.03
N ARG A 530 -31.54 -3.51 0.21
CA ARG A 530 -32.90 -3.25 0.78
C ARG A 530 -32.95 -3.37 2.32
N GLY A 531 -31.87 -3.81 2.93
CA GLY A 531 -31.78 -4.06 4.36
C GLY A 531 -30.96 -5.30 4.66
N PHE A 532 -31.02 -5.75 5.91
CA PHE A 532 -30.30 -6.94 6.34
C PHE A 532 -31.15 -8.18 6.16
N THR A 533 -30.69 -9.12 5.35
CA THR A 533 -31.34 -10.42 5.09
C THR A 533 -30.69 -11.50 5.98
N PRO A 534 -31.44 -12.12 6.90
CA PRO A 534 -30.92 -13.20 7.73
C PRO A 534 -30.69 -14.48 6.89
N LEU A 535 -29.60 -15.17 7.18
CA LEU A 535 -29.29 -16.44 6.48
C LEU A 535 -30.09 -17.62 6.98
N GLY A 536 -30.61 -17.57 8.21
CA GLY A 536 -31.36 -18.69 8.81
C GLY A 536 -30.46 -19.85 9.21
N LEU A 537 -29.28 -19.55 9.78
CA LEU A 537 -28.33 -20.58 10.20
C LEU A 537 -28.91 -21.47 11.30
N THR A 538 -28.91 -22.77 11.08
CA THR A 538 -29.27 -23.80 12.07
C THR A 538 -28.05 -24.47 12.65
N GLU A 539 -27.05 -24.70 11.81
CA GLU A 539 -25.76 -25.26 12.18
C GLU A 539 -24.63 -24.55 11.47
N ALA A 540 -23.52 -24.30 12.16
CA ALA A 540 -22.26 -23.88 11.57
C ALA A 540 -21.14 -24.43 12.44
N VAL A 541 -20.37 -25.35 11.91
CA VAL A 541 -19.24 -25.99 12.57
C VAL A 541 -18.07 -25.99 11.63
N VAL A 542 -16.90 -25.63 12.16
CA VAL A 542 -15.62 -25.77 11.47
C VAL A 542 -14.68 -26.50 12.41
N GLU A 543 -14.13 -27.59 11.95
CA GLU A 543 -13.16 -28.41 12.70
C GLU A 543 -11.87 -28.51 11.88
N ALA A 544 -10.75 -28.23 12.54
CA ALA A 544 -9.42 -28.49 12.02
C ALA A 544 -8.80 -29.65 12.80
N ARG A 545 -8.21 -30.61 12.13
CA ARG A 545 -7.55 -31.79 12.73
C ARG A 545 -6.15 -31.95 12.18
N GLY A 546 -5.19 -32.06 13.08
CA GLY A 546 -3.83 -32.38 12.72
C GLY A 546 -3.65 -33.86 12.37
N GLU A 547 -3.14 -34.17 11.20
CA GLU A 547 -2.94 -35.51 10.64
C GLU A 547 -1.51 -35.70 10.14
N GLY A 548 -0.55 -35.58 11.02
CA GLY A 548 0.86 -35.69 10.66
C GLY A 548 1.36 -34.49 9.85
N MET A 549 1.72 -34.67 8.58
CA MET A 549 2.15 -33.59 7.67
C MET A 549 0.97 -32.86 7.02
N ARG A 550 -0.24 -33.05 7.50
CA ARG A 550 -1.45 -32.46 6.94
C ARG A 550 -2.33 -31.88 8.06
N LEU A 551 -2.95 -30.77 7.79
CA LEU A 551 -4.05 -30.20 8.58
C LEU A 551 -5.36 -30.47 7.83
N GLY A 552 -6.20 -31.39 8.35
CA GLY A 552 -7.54 -31.63 7.86
C GLY A 552 -8.47 -30.50 8.32
N LEU A 553 -9.31 -30.00 7.41
CA LEU A 553 -10.35 -29.01 7.68
C LEU A 553 -11.70 -29.62 7.31
N HIS A 554 -12.62 -29.64 8.25
CA HIS A 554 -13.97 -30.10 8.08
C HIS A 554 -14.94 -28.97 8.44
N GLY A 555 -15.88 -28.67 7.56
CA GLY A 555 -16.82 -27.58 7.73
C GLY A 555 -18.23 -27.95 7.34
N ASP A 556 -19.19 -27.76 8.25
CA ASP A 556 -20.60 -27.94 8.00
C ASP A 556 -21.39 -26.67 8.31
N VAL A 557 -22.09 -26.18 7.31
CA VAL A 557 -23.01 -25.06 7.45
C VAL A 557 -24.38 -25.45 6.95
N GLN A 558 -25.39 -25.34 7.81
CA GLN A 558 -26.78 -25.56 7.45
C GLN A 558 -27.61 -24.33 7.69
N SER A 559 -28.44 -24.02 6.73
CA SER A 559 -29.32 -22.87 6.74
C SER A 559 -30.71 -23.29 6.25
N THR A 560 -31.74 -22.83 6.92
CA THR A 560 -33.14 -23.04 6.50
C THR A 560 -33.50 -22.26 5.25
N ARG A 561 -32.77 -21.21 4.95
CA ARG A 561 -33.04 -20.29 3.82
C ARG A 561 -32.15 -20.55 2.62
N VAL A 562 -30.87 -20.82 2.86
CA VAL A 562 -29.88 -20.97 1.80
C VAL A 562 -29.71 -22.45 1.42
N GLY A 563 -29.50 -23.34 2.38
CA GLY A 563 -29.24 -24.74 2.13
C GLY A 563 -28.07 -25.28 2.95
N ARG A 564 -27.30 -26.19 2.38
CA ARG A 564 -26.18 -26.88 3.03
C ARG A 564 -24.87 -26.64 2.29
N ILE A 565 -23.83 -26.46 3.06
CA ILE A 565 -22.47 -26.37 2.56
C ILE A 565 -21.61 -27.31 3.42
N HIS A 566 -20.94 -28.25 2.78
CA HIS A 566 -20.04 -29.19 3.41
C HIS A 566 -18.64 -29.06 2.78
N LEU A 567 -17.64 -28.82 3.61
CA LEU A 567 -16.25 -28.72 3.22
C LEU A 567 -15.42 -29.81 3.90
N ASP A 568 -14.64 -30.53 3.13
CA ASP A 568 -13.63 -31.46 3.62
C ASP A 568 -12.33 -31.18 2.85
N ALA A 569 -11.35 -30.61 3.53
CA ALA A 569 -10.12 -30.17 2.91
C ALA A 569 -8.89 -30.52 3.76
N GLY A 570 -7.75 -30.63 3.14
CA GLY A 570 -6.49 -30.84 3.83
C GLY A 570 -5.39 -29.96 3.27
N ILE A 571 -4.64 -29.36 4.16
CA ILE A 571 -3.51 -28.50 3.85
C ILE A 571 -2.23 -29.19 4.28
N GLY A 572 -1.31 -29.40 3.34
CA GLY A 572 0.03 -29.91 3.63
C GLY A 572 0.85 -28.88 4.39
N LEU A 573 1.59 -29.32 5.39
CA LEU A 573 2.43 -28.46 6.23
C LEU A 573 3.84 -28.37 5.66
N ALA A 574 4.48 -27.23 5.80
CA ALA A 574 5.88 -27.04 5.42
C ALA A 574 6.80 -27.68 6.47
N ARG A 575 7.94 -28.26 6.03
CA ARG A 575 8.91 -28.87 6.96
C ARG A 575 9.70 -27.85 7.79
N GLU A 576 9.77 -26.60 7.34
CA GLU A 576 10.49 -25.51 8.00
C GLU A 576 9.55 -24.33 8.24
N ALA A 577 9.71 -23.68 9.40
CA ALA A 577 8.94 -22.48 9.72
C ALA A 577 9.31 -21.34 8.78
N VAL A 578 8.32 -20.72 8.16
CA VAL A 578 8.49 -19.51 7.37
C VAL A 578 8.44 -18.31 8.32
N PRO A 579 9.47 -17.44 8.36
CA PRO A 579 9.46 -16.27 9.23
C PRO A 579 8.23 -15.38 8.96
N GLY A 580 7.44 -15.12 9.99
CA GLY A 580 6.26 -14.22 9.93
C GLY A 580 4.93 -14.87 9.56
N ALA A 581 4.88 -16.18 9.26
CA ALA A 581 3.62 -16.92 9.12
C ALA A 581 3.28 -17.66 10.43
N LEU A 582 1.99 -17.92 10.69
CA LEU A 582 1.57 -18.92 11.69
C LEU A 582 2.20 -20.26 11.26
N ALA A 583 3.33 -20.44 11.76
CA ALA A 583 4.40 -21.44 11.76
C ALA A 583 4.49 -22.49 10.63
N LEU A 584 3.44 -22.91 9.95
CA LEU A 584 3.52 -24.11 9.09
C LEU A 584 2.70 -24.04 7.78
N MET A 585 1.97 -22.98 7.53
CA MET A 585 1.23 -22.79 6.29
C MET A 585 1.85 -21.67 5.46
N SER A 586 2.17 -21.96 4.22
CA SER A 586 2.65 -20.99 3.24
C SER A 586 1.74 -20.99 2.01
N PRO A 587 1.80 -19.99 1.15
CA PRO A 587 1.11 -20.02 -0.15
C PRO A 587 1.48 -21.25 -1.01
N ALA A 588 2.66 -21.84 -0.79
CA ALA A 588 3.13 -23.03 -1.48
C ALA A 588 2.64 -24.35 -0.82
N SER A 589 1.98 -24.30 0.34
CA SER A 589 1.45 -25.50 1.01
C SER A 589 0.46 -26.24 0.13
N PRO A 590 0.60 -27.57 -0.05
CA PRO A 590 -0.33 -28.36 -0.84
C PRO A 590 -1.75 -28.30 -0.26
N LEU A 591 -2.71 -28.09 -1.12
CA LEU A 591 -4.14 -28.08 -0.81
C LEU A 591 -4.85 -29.23 -1.54
N SER A 592 -5.70 -29.95 -0.84
CA SER A 592 -6.63 -30.93 -1.44
C SER A 592 -7.91 -30.97 -0.64
N GLY A 593 -9.03 -31.26 -1.27
CA GLY A 593 -10.30 -31.35 -0.55
C GLY A 593 -11.50 -31.37 -1.47
N THR A 594 -12.68 -31.40 -0.85
CA THR A 594 -13.99 -31.40 -1.53
C THR A 594 -14.87 -30.34 -0.89
N LEU A 595 -15.68 -29.67 -1.70
CA LEU A 595 -16.76 -28.79 -1.29
C LEU A 595 -18.06 -29.25 -1.94
N THR A 596 -19.02 -29.59 -1.12
CA THR A 596 -20.38 -29.92 -1.56
C THR A 596 -21.31 -28.79 -1.16
N VAL A 597 -22.03 -28.26 -2.10
CA VAL A 597 -23.00 -27.18 -1.92
C VAL A 597 -24.36 -27.70 -2.41
N ASP A 598 -25.39 -27.60 -1.60
CA ASP A 598 -26.78 -27.91 -1.96
C ASP A 598 -27.67 -26.74 -1.54
N LEU A 599 -28.09 -25.95 -2.51
CA LEU A 599 -28.97 -24.79 -2.36
C LEU A 599 -30.33 -25.11 -2.97
N PRO A 600 -31.27 -25.68 -2.22
CA PRO A 600 -32.57 -26.09 -2.74
C PRO A 600 -33.45 -24.91 -3.12
N ARG A 601 -33.10 -23.69 -2.70
CA ARG A 601 -33.83 -22.46 -3.04
C ARG A 601 -32.84 -21.32 -3.20
N LEU A 602 -32.68 -20.80 -4.40
CA LEU A 602 -31.80 -19.68 -4.72
C LEU A 602 -32.40 -18.33 -4.34
N LYS A 603 -33.69 -18.27 -3.96
CA LYS A 603 -34.34 -17.00 -3.60
C LYS A 603 -33.56 -16.18 -2.56
N ALA A 604 -33.06 -16.83 -1.52
CA ALA A 604 -32.27 -16.15 -0.50
C ALA A 604 -30.94 -15.64 -1.03
N VAL A 605 -30.35 -16.33 -2.01
CA VAL A 605 -29.12 -15.88 -2.71
C VAL A 605 -29.44 -14.68 -3.61
N GLY A 606 -30.58 -14.71 -4.32
CA GLY A 606 -31.06 -13.56 -5.09
C GLY A 606 -31.28 -12.33 -4.23
N ASP A 607 -31.90 -12.48 -3.06
CA ASP A 607 -32.08 -11.40 -2.08
C ASP A 607 -30.72 -10.78 -1.62
N LEU A 608 -29.63 -11.54 -1.68
CA LEU A 608 -28.27 -11.07 -1.36
C LEU A 608 -27.58 -10.31 -2.52
N LEU A 609 -28.03 -10.49 -3.76
CA LEU A 609 -27.47 -9.82 -4.94
C LEU A 609 -28.02 -8.40 -5.13
N GLY A 610 -29.07 -8.04 -4.43
CA GLY A 610 -29.62 -6.70 -4.42
C GLY A 610 -31.09 -6.64 -4.86
N PRO A 611 -31.70 -5.43 -4.85
CA PRO A 611 -33.11 -5.23 -5.10
C PRO A 611 -33.53 -5.44 -6.56
N ASP A 612 -32.60 -5.34 -7.47
CA ASP A 612 -32.86 -5.33 -8.91
C ASP A 612 -32.78 -6.74 -9.52
N VAL A 613 -32.35 -7.73 -8.70
CA VAL A 613 -32.18 -9.12 -9.10
C VAL A 613 -33.10 -10.02 -8.28
N ALA A 614 -33.94 -10.78 -8.92
CA ALA A 614 -34.59 -11.94 -8.30
C ALA A 614 -34.02 -13.22 -8.92
N LEU A 615 -33.73 -14.16 -8.04
CA LEU A 615 -33.21 -15.48 -8.40
C LEU A 615 -34.03 -16.52 -7.67
N ASP A 616 -34.46 -17.57 -8.34
CA ASP A 616 -35.10 -18.76 -7.71
C ASP A 616 -34.58 -20.03 -8.40
N GLY A 617 -34.95 -21.17 -7.88
CA GLY A 617 -34.49 -22.45 -8.39
C GLY A 617 -33.59 -23.20 -7.41
N ARG A 618 -32.96 -24.26 -7.89
CA ARG A 618 -32.04 -25.12 -7.14
C ARG A 618 -30.63 -25.07 -7.75
N LEU A 619 -29.61 -25.06 -6.89
CA LEU A 619 -28.22 -25.17 -7.30
C LEU A 619 -27.51 -26.23 -6.45
N ALA A 620 -26.80 -27.13 -7.08
CA ALA A 620 -25.93 -28.09 -6.42
C ALA A 620 -24.52 -27.98 -7.02
N ALA A 621 -23.49 -28.09 -6.19
CA ALA A 621 -22.12 -28.14 -6.65
C ALA A 621 -21.31 -29.18 -5.88
N ASN A 622 -20.53 -29.96 -6.61
CA ASN A 622 -19.56 -30.90 -6.07
C ASN A 622 -18.18 -30.51 -6.64
N LEU A 623 -17.39 -29.92 -5.80
CA LEU A 623 -16.10 -29.35 -6.20
C LEU A 623 -14.96 -30.06 -5.46
N THR A 624 -13.86 -30.28 -6.16
CA THR A 624 -12.63 -30.85 -5.63
C THR A 624 -11.52 -29.80 -5.76
N PHE A 625 -10.81 -29.60 -4.69
CA PHE A 625 -9.64 -28.71 -4.64
C PHE A 625 -8.36 -29.50 -4.73
N ALA A 626 -7.38 -28.98 -5.47
CA ALA A 626 -6.02 -29.48 -5.55
C ALA A 626 -5.05 -28.30 -5.68
N GLY A 627 -3.75 -28.57 -5.79
CA GLY A 627 -2.74 -27.53 -5.98
C GLY A 627 -2.15 -27.00 -4.68
N THR A 628 -2.06 -25.69 -4.51
CA THR A 628 -1.51 -25.05 -3.31
C THR A 628 -2.46 -23.98 -2.77
N VAL A 629 -2.25 -23.59 -1.51
CA VAL A 629 -3.07 -22.53 -0.86
C VAL A 629 -3.03 -21.21 -1.65
N GLY A 630 -1.87 -20.83 -2.20
CA GLY A 630 -1.71 -19.62 -3.00
C GLY A 630 -2.17 -19.75 -4.46
N ALA A 631 -2.32 -20.98 -4.97
CA ALA A 631 -2.79 -21.27 -6.33
C ALA A 631 -3.70 -22.53 -6.32
N PRO A 632 -4.92 -22.43 -5.76
CA PRO A 632 -5.84 -23.53 -5.71
C PRO A 632 -6.35 -23.87 -7.12
N LYS A 633 -6.41 -25.15 -7.42
CA LYS A 633 -7.02 -25.72 -8.62
C LYS A 633 -8.34 -26.32 -8.23
N VAL A 634 -9.41 -25.94 -8.92
CA VAL A 634 -10.78 -26.38 -8.62
C VAL A 634 -11.28 -27.21 -9.78
N SER A 635 -11.79 -28.41 -9.48
CA SER A 635 -12.42 -29.29 -10.48
C SER A 635 -13.77 -29.77 -9.95
N GLY A 636 -14.71 -30.06 -10.82
CA GLY A 636 -16.01 -30.58 -10.42
C GLY A 636 -17.15 -30.14 -11.30
N LEU A 637 -18.34 -30.27 -10.77
CA LEU A 637 -19.59 -29.98 -11.49
C LEU A 637 -20.45 -29.02 -10.66
N LEU A 638 -21.09 -28.09 -11.35
CA LEU A 638 -22.13 -27.23 -10.81
C LEU A 638 -23.38 -27.45 -11.64
N ASP A 639 -24.45 -27.84 -10.97
CA ASP A 639 -25.75 -28.20 -11.57
C ASP A 639 -26.85 -27.32 -11.03
N GLY A 640 -27.48 -26.58 -11.91
CA GLY A 640 -28.62 -25.71 -11.62
C GLY A 640 -29.87 -26.20 -12.35
N GLN A 641 -31.01 -26.24 -11.67
CA GLN A 641 -32.29 -26.70 -12.22
C GLN A 641 -33.43 -25.77 -11.79
N GLY A 642 -34.33 -25.49 -12.73
CA GLY A 642 -35.49 -24.63 -12.51
C GLY A 642 -35.07 -23.23 -12.08
N ILE A 643 -33.97 -22.72 -12.66
CA ILE A 643 -33.43 -21.40 -12.28
C ILE A 643 -34.29 -20.33 -12.95
N ASP A 644 -34.90 -19.50 -12.13
CA ASP A 644 -35.56 -18.26 -12.57
C ASP A 644 -34.69 -17.06 -12.28
N VAL A 645 -34.48 -16.20 -13.29
CA VAL A 645 -33.72 -14.96 -13.18
C VAL A 645 -34.60 -13.82 -13.65
N ALA A 646 -34.79 -12.82 -12.81
CA ALA A 646 -35.42 -11.57 -13.19
C ALA A 646 -34.51 -10.38 -12.86
N LEU A 647 -34.23 -9.54 -13.87
CA LEU A 647 -33.52 -8.26 -13.76
C LEU A 647 -34.56 -7.16 -13.91
N TYR A 648 -35.05 -6.64 -12.79
CA TYR A 648 -36.20 -5.72 -12.77
C TYR A 648 -35.89 -4.36 -13.38
N ASP A 649 -34.67 -3.86 -13.24
CA ASP A 649 -34.21 -2.60 -13.83
C ASP A 649 -34.17 -2.65 -15.37
N GLN A 650 -33.95 -3.83 -15.94
CA GLN A 650 -33.85 -4.07 -17.36
C GLN A 650 -35.13 -4.66 -17.96
N GLY A 651 -36.04 -5.18 -17.14
CA GLY A 651 -37.26 -5.87 -17.59
C GLY A 651 -37.01 -7.26 -18.16
N ILE A 652 -35.83 -7.85 -17.86
CA ILE A 652 -35.48 -9.20 -18.35
C ILE A 652 -36.02 -10.23 -17.38
N ARG A 653 -36.68 -11.24 -17.92
CA ARG A 653 -37.15 -12.41 -17.17
C ARG A 653 -36.89 -13.69 -17.95
N LEU A 654 -36.06 -14.56 -17.34
CA LEU A 654 -35.72 -15.87 -17.85
C LEU A 654 -36.17 -16.91 -16.79
N THR A 655 -36.78 -17.97 -17.25
CA THR A 655 -37.41 -18.99 -16.37
C THR A 655 -36.93 -20.36 -16.71
N ASP A 656 -37.17 -21.31 -15.77
CA ASP A 656 -36.90 -22.75 -15.91
C ASP A 656 -35.48 -23.02 -16.48
N GLY A 657 -34.49 -22.34 -15.90
CA GLY A 657 -33.11 -22.44 -16.32
C GLY A 657 -32.48 -23.78 -15.90
N THR A 658 -31.77 -24.38 -16.84
CA THR A 658 -30.87 -25.51 -16.58
C THR A 658 -29.45 -25.04 -16.83
N VAL A 659 -28.56 -25.26 -15.86
CA VAL A 659 -27.18 -24.84 -15.89
C VAL A 659 -26.27 -25.99 -15.51
N HIS A 660 -25.48 -26.49 -16.47
CA HIS A 660 -24.46 -27.51 -16.27
C HIS A 660 -23.10 -26.94 -16.56
N VAL A 661 -22.30 -26.72 -15.51
CA VAL A 661 -20.96 -26.16 -15.61
C VAL A 661 -19.95 -27.14 -15.08
N GLY A 662 -18.95 -27.46 -15.91
CA GLY A 662 -17.78 -28.23 -15.52
C GLY A 662 -16.64 -27.28 -15.14
N LEU A 663 -15.96 -27.59 -14.08
CA LEU A 663 -14.74 -26.97 -13.65
C LEU A 663 -13.61 -27.98 -13.77
N ASP A 664 -12.53 -27.61 -14.45
CA ASP A 664 -11.32 -28.44 -14.55
C ASP A 664 -10.08 -27.58 -14.36
N GLN A 665 -9.61 -27.53 -13.12
CA GLN A 665 -8.45 -26.73 -12.68
C GLN A 665 -8.63 -25.25 -12.96
N ASN A 666 -8.18 -24.79 -14.11
CA ASN A 666 -8.29 -23.40 -14.57
C ASN A 666 -9.27 -23.23 -15.73
N VAL A 667 -10.02 -24.26 -16.09
CA VAL A 667 -11.01 -24.24 -17.17
C VAL A 667 -12.41 -24.31 -16.59
N VAL A 668 -13.24 -23.33 -16.92
CA VAL A 668 -14.69 -23.34 -16.70
C VAL A 668 -15.35 -23.70 -18.01
N ASP A 669 -16.00 -24.84 -18.05
CA ASP A 669 -16.68 -25.39 -19.23
C ASP A 669 -18.21 -25.29 -19.04
N LEU A 670 -18.82 -24.31 -19.71
CA LEU A 670 -20.27 -24.15 -19.78
C LEU A 670 -20.81 -25.24 -20.72
N LYS A 671 -21.10 -26.41 -20.20
CA LYS A 671 -21.55 -27.57 -21.01
C LYS A 671 -22.93 -27.35 -21.58
N GLU A 672 -23.83 -26.86 -20.75
CA GLU A 672 -25.21 -26.59 -21.13
C GLU A 672 -25.76 -25.50 -20.21
N VAL A 673 -26.19 -24.40 -20.79
CA VAL A 673 -26.96 -23.37 -20.12
C VAL A 673 -28.17 -23.09 -20.98
N VAL A 674 -29.34 -23.44 -20.48
CA VAL A 674 -30.60 -23.25 -21.19
C VAL A 674 -31.53 -22.47 -20.30
N PHE A 675 -32.14 -21.43 -20.82
CA PHE A 675 -33.23 -20.70 -20.17
C PHE A 675 -34.41 -20.55 -21.09
N HIS A 676 -35.60 -20.40 -20.54
CA HIS A 676 -36.78 -20.07 -21.27
C HIS A 676 -37.13 -18.59 -21.08
N GLY A 677 -37.60 -17.96 -22.15
CA GLY A 677 -38.12 -16.58 -22.14
C GLY A 677 -39.38 -16.53 -22.98
N GLY A 678 -40.58 -16.51 -22.35
CA GLY A 678 -41.84 -16.77 -23.01
C GLY A 678 -41.88 -18.18 -23.58
N ASP A 679 -42.25 -18.32 -24.86
CA ASP A 679 -42.27 -19.61 -25.58
C ASP A 679 -40.92 -19.98 -26.22
N GLY A 680 -39.91 -19.14 -26.03
CA GLY A 680 -38.60 -19.30 -26.64
C GLY A 680 -37.50 -19.72 -25.68
N THR A 681 -36.33 -19.99 -26.23
CA THR A 681 -35.18 -20.49 -25.47
C THR A 681 -33.91 -19.69 -25.72
N LEU A 682 -33.11 -19.56 -24.68
CA LEU A 682 -31.73 -19.08 -24.73
C LEU A 682 -30.83 -20.27 -24.39
N ARG A 683 -29.89 -20.58 -25.28
CA ARG A 683 -28.86 -21.61 -25.03
C ARG A 683 -27.49 -20.95 -25.09
N ALA A 684 -26.66 -21.27 -24.10
CA ALA A 684 -25.26 -20.82 -24.08
C ALA A 684 -24.33 -22.02 -23.80
N GLN A 685 -23.23 -22.02 -24.53
CA GLN A 685 -22.14 -23.01 -24.35
C GLN A 685 -20.80 -22.24 -24.47
N GLY A 686 -19.82 -22.69 -23.74
CA GLY A 686 -18.53 -21.99 -23.83
C GLY A 686 -17.49 -22.53 -22.88
N ARG A 687 -16.28 -22.04 -23.07
CA ARG A 687 -15.12 -22.38 -22.25
C ARG A 687 -14.37 -21.13 -21.88
N VAL A 688 -14.03 -21.02 -20.60
CA VAL A 688 -13.22 -19.93 -20.05
C VAL A 688 -12.00 -20.53 -19.39
N GLN A 689 -10.82 -20.14 -19.82
CA GLN A 689 -9.56 -20.53 -19.18
C GLN A 689 -9.11 -19.42 -18.23
N LEU A 690 -9.12 -19.74 -16.94
CA LEU A 690 -8.69 -18.84 -15.86
C LEU A 690 -7.18 -18.96 -15.62
N GLY A 691 -6.55 -17.95 -15.02
CA GLY A 691 -5.18 -18.04 -14.53
C GLY A 691 -4.10 -17.36 -15.37
N GLU A 692 -4.45 -16.79 -16.51
CA GLU A 692 -3.59 -15.85 -17.25
C GLU A 692 -4.03 -14.41 -16.98
N ALA A 693 -3.17 -13.42 -17.27
CA ALA A 693 -3.52 -12.00 -17.10
C ALA A 693 -4.80 -11.64 -17.88
N ASN A 694 -5.08 -12.39 -18.96
CA ASN A 694 -6.28 -12.33 -19.78
C ASN A 694 -6.86 -13.73 -19.95
N PRO A 695 -8.01 -14.02 -19.33
CA PRO A 695 -8.65 -15.33 -19.48
C PRO A 695 -9.04 -15.56 -20.94
N ASN A 696 -8.68 -16.71 -21.49
CA ASN A 696 -9.10 -17.11 -22.82
C ASN A 696 -10.58 -17.56 -22.75
N LEU A 697 -11.46 -16.78 -23.38
CA LEU A 697 -12.89 -16.99 -23.40
C LEU A 697 -13.34 -17.34 -24.81
N ALA A 698 -14.02 -18.43 -24.95
CA ALA A 698 -14.71 -18.83 -26.19
C ALA A 698 -16.09 -19.39 -25.87
N GLY A 699 -17.13 -18.81 -26.43
CA GLY A 699 -18.50 -19.24 -26.19
C GLY A 699 -19.44 -18.89 -27.35
N THR A 700 -20.58 -19.57 -27.35
CA THR A 700 -21.69 -19.33 -28.27
C THR A 700 -22.96 -19.13 -27.48
N LEU A 701 -23.80 -18.24 -27.95
CA LEU A 701 -25.11 -17.96 -27.42
C LEU A 701 -26.11 -18.07 -28.55
N VAL A 702 -27.19 -18.83 -28.39
CA VAL A 702 -28.23 -19.02 -29.37
C VAL A 702 -29.57 -18.69 -28.72
N ALA A 703 -30.29 -17.75 -29.30
CA ALA A 703 -31.66 -17.40 -28.96
C ALA A 703 -32.59 -17.91 -30.05
N ASP A 704 -33.63 -18.66 -29.64
CA ASP A 704 -34.70 -19.08 -30.54
C ASP A 704 -36.02 -18.59 -29.97
N ARG A 705 -36.63 -17.61 -30.66
CA ARG A 705 -37.85 -16.90 -30.26
C ARG A 705 -37.87 -16.45 -28.80
N LEU A 706 -36.70 -16.09 -28.32
CA LEU A 706 -36.49 -15.70 -26.93
C LEU A 706 -37.22 -14.40 -26.64
N GLN A 707 -38.13 -14.43 -25.68
CA GLN A 707 -38.72 -13.21 -25.15
C GLN A 707 -37.77 -12.61 -24.11
N LEU A 708 -37.02 -11.61 -24.51
CA LEU A 708 -36.03 -10.94 -23.65
C LEU A 708 -36.71 -9.97 -22.70
N PHE A 709 -37.69 -9.18 -23.19
CA PHE A 709 -38.51 -8.30 -22.39
C PHE A 709 -39.94 -8.81 -22.32
N ALA A 710 -40.50 -8.91 -21.12
CA ALA A 710 -41.84 -9.40 -20.83
C ALA A 710 -42.73 -8.36 -20.13
N ASP A 711 -42.41 -7.07 -20.28
CA ASP A 711 -43.19 -5.97 -19.70
C ASP A 711 -44.38 -5.66 -20.64
N PRO A 712 -45.60 -5.33 -20.17
CA PRO A 712 -46.74 -4.94 -20.99
C PRO A 712 -46.44 -3.78 -21.99
N ASP A 713 -45.58 -2.88 -21.59
CA ASP A 713 -45.16 -1.73 -22.41
C ASP A 713 -43.89 -2.01 -23.24
N ARG A 714 -43.15 -3.08 -22.94
CA ARG A 714 -41.93 -3.48 -23.65
C ARG A 714 -41.88 -4.97 -23.86
N THR A 715 -42.12 -5.40 -25.07
CA THR A 715 -41.95 -6.78 -25.46
C THR A 715 -40.90 -6.89 -26.55
N LEU A 716 -39.96 -7.81 -26.38
CA LEU A 716 -38.97 -8.08 -27.41
C LEU A 716 -38.73 -9.57 -27.47
N VAL A 717 -39.10 -10.15 -28.62
CA VAL A 717 -38.83 -11.55 -28.96
C VAL A 717 -37.79 -11.53 -30.09
N LEU A 718 -36.73 -12.28 -29.91
CA LEU A 718 -35.62 -12.34 -30.85
C LEU A 718 -35.10 -13.74 -31.07
N SER A 719 -34.57 -13.97 -32.25
CA SER A 719 -33.84 -15.16 -32.64
C SER A 719 -32.49 -14.79 -33.21
N GLY A 720 -31.48 -15.61 -32.93
CA GLY A 720 -30.15 -15.35 -33.44
C GLY A 720 -29.07 -16.06 -32.67
N GLN A 721 -27.86 -15.72 -33.05
CA GLN A 721 -26.67 -16.28 -32.40
C GLN A 721 -25.58 -15.26 -32.21
N ALA A 722 -24.81 -15.39 -31.16
CA ALA A 722 -23.63 -14.63 -30.90
C ALA A 722 -22.45 -15.52 -30.54
N ARG A 723 -21.26 -15.10 -30.90
CA ARG A 723 -19.99 -15.65 -30.45
C ARG A 723 -19.38 -14.69 -29.43
N ILE A 724 -18.90 -15.24 -28.35
CA ILE A 724 -18.16 -14.51 -27.33
C ILE A 724 -16.73 -15.05 -27.38
N ALA A 725 -15.77 -14.17 -27.63
CA ALA A 725 -14.36 -14.57 -27.69
C ALA A 725 -13.49 -13.48 -27.07
N ASN A 726 -12.28 -13.86 -26.66
CA ASN A 726 -11.28 -12.87 -26.27
C ASN A 726 -10.47 -12.46 -27.50
N GLU A 727 -10.53 -11.20 -27.85
CA GLU A 727 -9.81 -10.60 -28.98
C GLU A 727 -8.98 -9.41 -28.48
N SER A 728 -7.67 -9.46 -28.69
CA SER A 728 -6.76 -8.33 -28.36
C SER A 728 -6.95 -7.77 -26.95
N ASP A 729 -6.96 -8.63 -25.92
CA ASP A 729 -7.15 -8.28 -24.49
C ASP A 729 -8.57 -7.82 -24.09
N ARG A 730 -9.57 -7.98 -24.94
CA ARG A 730 -10.95 -7.57 -24.67
C ARG A 730 -11.91 -8.71 -24.98
N VAL A 731 -13.00 -8.78 -24.23
CA VAL A 731 -14.09 -9.71 -24.55
C VAL A 731 -14.89 -9.12 -25.70
N ALA A 732 -14.88 -9.78 -26.85
CA ALA A 732 -15.67 -9.42 -28.01
C ALA A 732 -16.94 -10.28 -28.07
N ILE A 733 -18.08 -9.64 -28.29
CA ILE A 733 -19.39 -10.28 -28.53
C ILE A 733 -19.79 -9.94 -29.96
N THR A 734 -19.67 -10.91 -30.86
CA THR A 734 -20.03 -10.75 -32.27
C THR A 734 -21.24 -11.62 -32.59
N GLY A 735 -22.23 -11.10 -33.30
CA GLY A 735 -23.41 -11.88 -33.55
C GLY A 735 -24.40 -11.29 -34.53
N LYS A 736 -25.45 -12.08 -34.81
CA LYS A 736 -26.57 -11.66 -35.66
C LYS A 736 -27.87 -12.08 -34.96
N PHE A 737 -28.75 -11.07 -34.83
CA PHE A 737 -30.06 -11.27 -34.24
C PHE A 737 -31.13 -10.72 -35.15
N ARG A 738 -32.26 -11.39 -35.20
CA ARG A 738 -33.49 -10.92 -35.82
C ARG A 738 -34.55 -10.76 -34.73
N ILE A 739 -35.24 -9.64 -34.79
CA ILE A 739 -36.40 -9.39 -33.95
C ILE A 739 -37.61 -10.06 -34.59
N ASP A 740 -38.12 -11.10 -33.94
CA ASP A 740 -39.31 -11.83 -34.42
C ASP A 740 -40.56 -11.03 -34.07
N ARG A 741 -40.60 -10.39 -32.89
CA ARG A 741 -41.68 -9.51 -32.47
C ARG A 741 -41.14 -8.48 -31.49
N GLY A 742 -41.43 -7.21 -31.72
CA GLY A 742 -41.07 -6.09 -30.84
C GLY A 742 -42.26 -5.16 -30.62
N LEU A 743 -42.52 -4.80 -29.37
CA LEU A 743 -43.42 -3.73 -29.00
C LEU A 743 -42.73 -2.84 -27.98
N PHE A 744 -42.59 -1.56 -28.31
CA PHE A 744 -42.14 -0.56 -27.34
C PHE A 744 -43.21 0.53 -27.28
N ASN A 745 -43.88 0.60 -26.15
CA ASN A 745 -44.91 1.60 -25.88
C ASN A 745 -44.40 2.62 -24.86
N LEU A 746 -44.19 3.85 -25.29
CA LEU A 746 -43.83 4.92 -24.36
C LEU A 746 -45.11 5.58 -23.88
N PRO A 747 -45.47 5.50 -22.58
CA PRO A 747 -46.71 6.11 -22.07
C PRO A 747 -46.72 7.63 -22.31
N LYS A 748 -47.92 8.18 -22.57
CA LYS A 748 -48.12 9.62 -22.84
C LYS A 748 -47.80 10.50 -21.62
N ASP A 749 -47.96 9.96 -20.43
CA ASP A 749 -47.63 10.62 -19.17
C ASP A 749 -46.40 9.90 -18.59
N GLY A 750 -45.22 10.48 -18.77
CA GLY A 750 -44.02 10.04 -18.10
C GLY A 750 -44.23 10.10 -16.60
N ALA A 751 -43.99 8.99 -15.89
CA ALA A 751 -43.82 9.07 -14.46
C ALA A 751 -42.85 10.23 -14.17
N PRO A 752 -43.10 11.07 -13.14
CA PRO A 752 -42.21 12.18 -12.84
C PRO A 752 -40.80 11.67 -12.64
N SER A 753 -39.99 11.81 -13.64
CA SER A 753 -38.56 11.53 -13.54
C SER A 753 -37.97 12.60 -12.66
N LEU A 754 -37.34 12.18 -11.57
CA LEU A 754 -36.46 13.07 -10.81
C LEU A 754 -35.34 13.49 -11.77
N GLY A 755 -35.22 14.82 -11.99
CA GLY A 755 -34.14 15.36 -12.83
C GLY A 755 -32.78 14.99 -12.27
N ASP A 756 -31.74 15.02 -13.07
CA ASP A 756 -30.33 14.74 -12.68
C ASP A 756 -29.81 15.67 -11.56
N ASP A 757 -30.57 16.68 -11.21
CA ASP A 757 -30.33 17.62 -10.11
C ASP A 757 -30.91 17.20 -8.76
N VAL A 758 -31.69 16.12 -8.69
CA VAL A 758 -32.28 15.63 -7.44
C VAL A 758 -31.39 14.59 -6.78
N VAL A 759 -30.67 15.01 -5.76
CA VAL A 759 -29.87 14.12 -4.91
C VAL A 759 -30.74 13.66 -3.73
N ILE A 760 -31.06 12.37 -3.66
CA ILE A 760 -31.74 11.77 -2.53
C ILE A 760 -30.77 11.70 -1.33
N VAL A 761 -30.82 12.67 -0.43
CA VAL A 761 -30.02 12.67 0.79
C VAL A 761 -30.78 11.93 1.91
N ARG A 762 -30.40 10.71 2.22
CA ARG A 762 -30.85 10.05 3.46
C ARG A 762 -30.14 10.69 4.65
N ARG A 763 -30.83 10.89 5.77
CA ARG A 763 -30.31 11.57 6.97
C ARG A 763 -28.99 10.99 7.51
N ALA A 764 -28.70 9.72 7.24
CA ALA A 764 -27.44 9.06 7.62
C ALA A 764 -26.23 9.50 6.75
N ASP A 765 -26.45 10.02 5.55
CA ASP A 765 -25.39 10.35 4.59
C ASP A 765 -25.00 11.83 4.61
N ALA A 766 -25.72 12.67 5.33
CA ALA A 766 -25.48 14.12 5.39
C ALA A 766 -24.11 14.51 5.97
N ALA A 767 -23.52 13.66 6.81
CA ALA A 767 -22.18 13.87 7.36
C ALA A 767 -21.07 13.45 6.39
N ARG A 768 -21.28 12.40 5.57
CA ARG A 768 -20.34 11.90 4.56
C ARG A 768 -20.23 12.84 3.36
N ASN A 769 -21.34 13.34 2.85
CA ASN A 769 -21.39 14.23 1.68
C ASN A 769 -20.72 15.60 1.92
N ARG A 770 -20.41 15.97 3.16
CA ARG A 770 -19.68 17.20 3.47
C ARG A 770 -18.16 17.03 3.32
N ALA A 771 -17.64 15.80 3.49
CA ALA A 771 -16.22 15.46 3.32
C ALA A 771 -15.84 15.21 1.85
N GLU A 772 -16.79 14.75 1.01
CA GLU A 772 -16.54 14.36 -0.39
C GLU A 772 -16.67 15.50 -1.41
N ARG A 773 -17.12 16.70 -1.02
CA ARG A 773 -17.23 17.86 -1.94
C ARG A 773 -15.90 18.48 -2.36
N GLY A 774 -14.78 17.92 -1.93
CA GLY A 774 -13.42 18.39 -2.25
C GLY A 774 -12.61 17.51 -3.19
N THR A 775 -13.13 16.36 -3.61
CA THR A 775 -12.41 15.48 -4.53
C THR A 775 -13.17 15.38 -5.86
N SER A 776 -12.48 15.75 -6.93
CA SER A 776 -12.88 15.55 -8.31
C SER A 776 -13.45 14.14 -8.52
N ARG A 777 -14.53 14.08 -9.31
CA ARG A 777 -15.14 12.85 -9.82
C ARG A 777 -14.03 11.97 -10.41
N GLU A 778 -13.52 11.04 -9.61
CA GLU A 778 -12.72 9.94 -10.16
C GLU A 778 -13.67 9.10 -11.00
N GLU A 779 -13.46 9.12 -12.29
CA GLU A 779 -14.01 8.11 -13.19
C GLU A 779 -13.63 6.75 -12.66
N LYS A 780 -14.62 5.94 -12.28
CA LYS A 780 -14.39 4.53 -11.94
C LYS A 780 -13.60 3.93 -13.11
N PRO A 781 -12.43 3.33 -12.85
CA PRO A 781 -11.73 2.64 -13.92
C PRO A 781 -12.67 1.58 -14.47
N ALA A 782 -12.82 1.54 -15.79
CA ALA A 782 -13.57 0.50 -16.47
C ALA A 782 -13.09 -0.85 -15.95
N GLY A 783 -14.00 -1.65 -15.36
CA GLY A 783 -13.65 -2.95 -14.84
C GLY A 783 -12.99 -3.79 -15.94
N ARG A 784 -12.10 -4.70 -15.58
CA ARG A 784 -11.38 -5.62 -16.49
C ARG A 784 -12.27 -6.41 -17.47
N PHE A 785 -13.58 -6.30 -17.38
CA PHE A 785 -14.60 -6.99 -18.17
C PHE A 785 -15.56 -6.00 -18.87
N SER A 786 -15.05 -5.04 -19.60
CA SER A 786 -15.91 -4.20 -20.46
C SER A 786 -15.92 -4.80 -21.87
N PRO A 787 -17.01 -5.46 -22.30
CA PRO A 787 -17.06 -6.14 -23.59
C PRO A 787 -17.14 -5.14 -24.75
N VAL A 788 -16.52 -5.50 -25.86
CA VAL A 788 -16.75 -4.89 -27.17
C VAL A 788 -17.92 -5.65 -27.81
N VAL A 789 -19.00 -4.95 -28.13
CA VAL A 789 -20.18 -5.54 -28.79
C VAL A 789 -20.17 -5.16 -30.26
N ASP A 790 -20.30 -6.15 -31.12
CA ASP A 790 -20.34 -6.01 -32.58
C ASP A 790 -21.44 -6.92 -33.12
N VAL A 791 -22.64 -6.38 -33.26
CA VAL A 791 -23.85 -7.18 -33.50
C VAL A 791 -24.69 -6.62 -34.60
N ASP A 792 -25.08 -7.46 -35.59
CA ASP A 792 -26.06 -7.15 -36.58
C ASP A 792 -27.48 -7.43 -36.06
N VAL A 793 -28.35 -6.44 -36.10
CA VAL A 793 -29.75 -6.54 -35.68
C VAL A 793 -30.67 -6.32 -36.87
N ASP A 794 -31.45 -7.32 -37.24
CA ASP A 794 -32.54 -7.26 -38.17
C ASP A 794 -33.87 -7.02 -37.42
N PHE A 795 -34.54 -5.92 -37.69
CA PHE A 795 -35.80 -5.54 -37.05
C PHE A 795 -37.00 -6.39 -37.48
N GLY A 796 -36.79 -7.31 -38.40
CA GLY A 796 -37.83 -8.24 -38.84
C GLY A 796 -39.12 -7.57 -39.38
N ASP A 797 -40.23 -8.28 -39.27
CA ASP A 797 -41.50 -7.83 -39.84
C ASP A 797 -42.51 -7.32 -38.80
N HIS A 798 -42.26 -7.58 -37.50
CA HIS A 798 -43.25 -7.40 -36.44
C HIS A 798 -42.71 -6.50 -35.30
N PHE A 799 -41.94 -5.49 -35.67
CA PHE A 799 -41.47 -4.51 -34.68
C PHE A 799 -42.35 -3.27 -34.69
N ARG A 800 -42.97 -2.95 -33.56
CA ARG A 800 -43.86 -1.81 -33.41
C ARG A 800 -43.42 -0.89 -32.28
N PHE A 801 -43.34 0.36 -32.60
CA PHE A 801 -43.03 1.43 -31.65
C PHE A 801 -44.26 2.32 -31.49
N LYS A 802 -44.70 2.54 -30.24
CA LYS A 802 -45.73 3.48 -29.88
C LYS A 802 -45.23 4.51 -28.91
N GLY A 803 -45.43 5.77 -29.14
CA GLY A 803 -45.02 6.81 -28.20
C GLY A 803 -44.94 8.19 -28.85
N ALA A 804 -45.08 9.23 -28.03
CA ALA A 804 -45.02 10.62 -28.50
C ALA A 804 -45.93 10.93 -29.73
N GLY A 805 -47.11 10.28 -29.81
CA GLY A 805 -48.03 10.42 -30.97
C GLY A 805 -47.72 9.51 -32.15
N ALA A 806 -46.61 8.78 -32.13
CA ALA A 806 -46.23 7.85 -33.19
C ALA A 806 -46.74 6.42 -32.92
N ASP A 807 -47.25 5.74 -33.95
CA ASP A 807 -47.52 4.30 -33.96
C ASP A 807 -46.89 3.75 -35.28
N LEU A 808 -45.65 3.22 -35.09
CA LEU A 808 -44.78 2.89 -36.20
C LEU A 808 -44.53 1.38 -36.27
N ALA A 809 -44.76 0.81 -37.44
CA ALA A 809 -44.21 -0.49 -37.77
C ALA A 809 -42.84 -0.31 -38.42
N LEU A 810 -41.79 -0.82 -37.80
CA LEU A 810 -40.41 -0.62 -38.21
C LEU A 810 -39.83 -1.87 -38.84
N GLY A 811 -38.89 -1.71 -39.76
CA GLY A 811 -38.12 -2.79 -40.38
C GLY A 811 -36.75 -2.26 -40.75
N GLY A 812 -35.86 -3.14 -41.15
CA GLY A 812 -34.50 -2.76 -41.55
C GLY A 812 -33.42 -3.48 -40.78
N GLN A 813 -32.20 -3.10 -41.02
CA GLN A 813 -31.04 -3.70 -40.41
C GLN A 813 -30.13 -2.63 -39.82
N MET A 814 -29.57 -2.94 -38.67
CA MET A 814 -28.62 -2.06 -37.97
C MET A 814 -27.49 -2.87 -37.44
N HIS A 815 -26.29 -2.43 -37.72
CA HIS A 815 -25.08 -2.91 -37.10
C HIS A 815 -24.81 -2.07 -35.86
N VAL A 816 -24.71 -2.71 -34.71
CA VAL A 816 -24.48 -2.08 -33.39
C VAL A 816 -23.08 -2.36 -32.94
N HIS A 817 -22.33 -1.30 -32.71
CA HIS A 817 -20.98 -1.37 -32.19
C HIS A 817 -20.86 -0.59 -30.87
N SER A 818 -20.21 -1.20 -29.87
CA SER A 818 -19.96 -0.60 -28.55
C SER A 818 -18.54 -0.88 -28.12
N GLU A 819 -17.82 0.18 -27.74
CA GLU A 819 -16.53 0.08 -27.05
C GLU A 819 -16.67 0.58 -25.60
N PRO A 820 -15.81 0.11 -24.68
CA PRO A 820 -15.78 0.61 -23.31
C PRO A 820 -15.60 2.14 -23.29
N LEU A 821 -16.40 2.84 -22.48
CA LEU A 821 -16.38 4.29 -22.30
C LEU A 821 -16.82 5.12 -23.53
N VAL A 822 -17.24 4.47 -24.62
CA VAL A 822 -17.76 5.14 -25.80
C VAL A 822 -19.28 4.92 -25.88
N PRO A 823 -20.10 5.94 -26.17
CA PRO A 823 -21.53 5.75 -26.37
C PRO A 823 -21.83 4.76 -27.49
N LEU A 824 -22.86 3.94 -27.27
CA LEU A 824 -23.32 2.93 -28.24
C LEU A 824 -23.50 3.56 -29.63
N ARG A 825 -22.86 2.97 -30.61
CA ARG A 825 -22.92 3.41 -32.01
C ARG A 825 -23.72 2.45 -32.88
N GLY A 826 -24.40 2.98 -33.84
CA GLY A 826 -25.15 2.18 -34.86
C GLY A 826 -24.81 2.64 -36.24
N THR A 827 -24.74 1.71 -37.19
CA THR A 827 -24.68 1.98 -38.65
C THR A 827 -25.74 1.15 -39.33
N GLY A 828 -26.43 1.73 -40.30
CA GLY A 828 -27.52 1.07 -41.03
C GLY A 828 -28.78 1.92 -41.13
N SER A 829 -29.85 1.32 -41.64
CA SER A 829 -31.09 2.04 -41.90
C SER A 829 -32.28 1.27 -41.33
N ILE A 830 -33.09 1.98 -40.56
CA ILE A 830 -34.41 1.53 -40.14
C ILE A 830 -35.45 2.29 -40.95
N TYR A 831 -36.38 1.58 -41.55
CA TYR A 831 -37.48 2.17 -42.32
C TYR A 831 -38.82 1.94 -41.65
N VAL A 832 -39.69 2.90 -41.79
CA VAL A 832 -41.07 2.86 -41.30
C VAL A 832 -41.92 2.19 -42.38
N ARG A 833 -42.66 1.13 -41.98
CA ARG A 833 -43.52 0.37 -42.92
C ARG A 833 -44.84 1.07 -43.12
N GLN A 834 -45.51 0.70 -44.24
CA GLN A 834 -46.86 1.19 -44.58
C GLN A 834 -47.85 0.87 -43.47
N GLY A 835 -48.85 1.72 -43.29
CA GLY A 835 -49.84 1.62 -42.20
C GLY A 835 -49.39 2.27 -40.89
N SER A 836 -48.20 2.85 -40.86
CA SER A 836 -47.70 3.61 -39.70
C SER A 836 -48.31 5.01 -39.67
N THR A 837 -48.59 5.53 -38.48
CA THR A 837 -49.26 6.80 -38.30
C THR A 837 -48.53 7.66 -37.27
N TYR A 838 -48.64 8.95 -37.43
CA TYR A 838 -48.19 9.96 -36.46
C TYR A 838 -49.37 10.90 -36.12
N GLU A 839 -49.65 11.06 -34.85
CA GLU A 839 -50.70 11.98 -34.38
C GLU A 839 -50.12 13.36 -34.12
N ALA A 840 -50.49 14.32 -34.86
CA ALA A 840 -50.15 15.73 -34.70
C ALA A 840 -51.40 16.59 -34.72
N PHE A 841 -51.51 17.54 -33.82
CA PHE A 841 -52.64 18.45 -33.68
C PHE A 841 -54.03 17.76 -33.57
N GLY A 842 -54.06 16.59 -32.91
CA GLY A 842 -55.26 15.78 -32.76
C GLY A 842 -55.72 15.08 -34.07
N ARG A 843 -54.86 15.01 -35.08
CA ARG A 843 -55.11 14.36 -36.37
C ARG A 843 -54.08 13.28 -36.64
N LYS A 844 -54.53 12.17 -37.20
CA LYS A 844 -53.67 11.07 -37.65
C LYS A 844 -53.14 11.35 -39.05
N LEU A 845 -51.82 11.37 -39.17
CA LEU A 845 -51.09 11.49 -40.44
C LEU A 845 -50.58 10.09 -40.82
N ALA A 846 -50.71 9.71 -42.08
CA ALA A 846 -50.13 8.47 -42.60
C ALA A 846 -48.65 8.75 -42.92
N ILE A 847 -47.75 7.91 -42.43
CA ILE A 847 -46.35 8.00 -42.80
C ILE A 847 -46.16 7.29 -44.14
N GLU A 848 -45.78 8.05 -45.13
CA GLU A 848 -45.56 7.54 -46.48
C GLU A 848 -44.14 7.16 -46.74
N GLN A 849 -43.22 7.94 -46.17
CA GLN A 849 -41.81 7.67 -46.21
C GLN A 849 -41.25 7.92 -44.82
N GLY A 850 -40.52 6.96 -44.29
CA GLY A 850 -39.83 7.10 -43.00
C GLY A 850 -38.57 6.28 -43.05
N ILE A 851 -37.43 6.97 -42.96
CA ILE A 851 -36.11 6.37 -42.94
C ILE A 851 -35.30 7.03 -41.81
N LEU A 852 -34.74 6.18 -40.95
CA LEU A 852 -33.80 6.57 -39.92
C LEU A 852 -32.45 5.99 -40.30
N ASN A 853 -31.48 6.83 -40.63
CA ASN A 853 -30.14 6.39 -40.97
C ASN A 853 -29.20 6.59 -39.80
N PHE A 854 -28.60 5.50 -39.35
CA PHE A 854 -27.62 5.48 -38.28
C PHE A 854 -26.20 5.51 -38.87
N THR A 855 -25.42 6.49 -38.52
CA THR A 855 -24.01 6.66 -38.91
C THR A 855 -23.11 7.02 -37.75
N GLY A 856 -23.57 6.84 -36.52
CA GLY A 856 -22.87 7.25 -35.32
C GLY A 856 -23.63 6.86 -34.03
N PRO A 857 -23.75 7.76 -33.05
CA PRO A 857 -24.45 7.47 -31.81
C PRO A 857 -25.89 7.02 -32.05
N ILE A 858 -26.27 5.87 -31.44
CA ILE A 858 -27.59 5.24 -31.68
C ILE A 858 -28.77 6.15 -31.27
N ASN A 859 -28.57 7.13 -30.43
CA ASN A 859 -29.59 8.08 -29.96
C ASN A 859 -29.71 9.33 -30.84
N ASN A 860 -29.02 9.38 -31.99
CA ASN A 860 -29.05 10.54 -32.89
C ASN A 860 -28.99 10.17 -34.38
N PRO A 861 -29.88 9.28 -34.86
CA PRO A 861 -29.96 8.99 -36.31
C PRO A 861 -30.39 10.20 -37.14
N SER A 862 -30.03 10.18 -38.39
CA SER A 862 -30.58 11.10 -39.39
C SER A 862 -32.01 10.69 -39.77
N LEU A 863 -32.88 11.64 -39.84
CA LEU A 863 -34.30 11.48 -40.15
C LEU A 863 -34.62 11.88 -41.57
N ASN A 864 -35.42 11.09 -42.24
CA ASN A 864 -36.13 11.47 -43.47
C ASN A 864 -37.53 10.86 -43.39
N ILE A 865 -38.49 11.66 -42.92
CA ILE A 865 -39.83 11.19 -42.62
C ILE A 865 -40.80 12.13 -43.32
N LEU A 866 -41.72 11.57 -44.12
CA LEU A 866 -42.84 12.25 -44.74
C LEU A 866 -44.15 11.68 -44.20
N ALA A 867 -44.93 12.51 -43.52
CA ALA A 867 -46.24 12.16 -42.98
C ALA A 867 -47.33 13.06 -43.56
N MET A 868 -48.33 12.45 -44.19
CA MET A 868 -49.37 13.13 -44.93
C MET A 868 -50.74 12.85 -44.34
N ARG A 869 -51.60 13.82 -44.37
CA ARG A 869 -53.04 13.68 -44.10
C ARG A 869 -53.77 13.37 -45.43
N ARG A 870 -54.21 12.14 -45.58
CA ARG A 870 -54.89 11.64 -46.81
C ARG A 870 -56.38 11.91 -46.79
N ASN A 871 -56.98 11.75 -47.94
CA ASN A 871 -58.43 11.88 -48.18
C ASN A 871 -58.96 13.33 -48.01
N GLN A 872 -58.19 14.33 -48.50
CA GLN A 872 -58.50 15.73 -48.53
C GLN A 872 -58.37 16.23 -49.95
N GLU A 873 -59.00 17.36 -50.32
CA GLU A 873 -58.79 18.02 -51.61
C GLU A 873 -57.34 18.49 -51.80
N VAL A 874 -56.75 18.95 -50.72
CA VAL A 874 -55.32 19.21 -50.63
C VAL A 874 -54.76 18.35 -49.52
N GLU A 875 -53.98 17.39 -49.92
CA GLU A 875 -53.30 16.52 -48.95
C GLU A 875 -52.11 17.26 -48.39
N ALA A 876 -52.23 17.69 -47.13
CA ALA A 876 -51.18 18.41 -46.42
C ALA A 876 -50.43 17.50 -45.43
N GLY A 877 -49.12 17.74 -45.22
CA GLY A 877 -48.30 16.90 -44.43
C GLY A 877 -47.06 17.61 -43.86
N VAL A 878 -46.26 16.82 -43.23
CA VAL A 878 -45.03 17.26 -42.57
C VAL A 878 -43.87 16.41 -43.06
N GLN A 879 -42.83 17.07 -43.57
CA GLN A 879 -41.52 16.44 -43.83
C GLN A 879 -40.54 16.76 -42.71
N VAL A 880 -39.99 15.75 -42.11
CA VAL A 880 -38.97 15.88 -41.05
C VAL A 880 -37.64 15.36 -41.57
N THR A 881 -36.62 16.21 -41.59
CA THR A 881 -35.26 15.91 -42.01
C THR A 881 -34.28 16.35 -40.93
N GLY A 882 -32.99 16.07 -41.09
CA GLY A 882 -31.97 16.39 -40.10
C GLY A 882 -31.71 15.22 -39.15
N THR A 883 -31.40 15.47 -37.89
CA THR A 883 -31.14 14.43 -36.91
C THR A 883 -32.15 14.49 -35.74
N VAL A 884 -32.26 13.43 -34.93
CA VAL A 884 -33.17 13.43 -33.78
C VAL A 884 -32.90 14.59 -32.83
N ARG A 885 -31.65 15.02 -32.66
CA ARG A 885 -31.29 16.17 -31.80
C ARG A 885 -31.48 17.53 -32.44
N GLN A 886 -31.52 17.56 -33.78
CA GLN A 886 -31.70 18.78 -34.58
C GLN A 886 -32.63 18.50 -35.76
N PRO A 887 -33.92 18.20 -35.54
CA PRO A 887 -34.88 17.96 -36.59
C PRO A 887 -35.22 19.25 -37.31
N ARG A 888 -35.37 19.16 -38.63
CA ARG A 888 -35.88 20.25 -39.51
C ARG A 888 -37.25 19.83 -40.00
N VAL A 889 -38.26 20.57 -39.62
CA VAL A 889 -39.66 20.31 -40.00
C VAL A 889 -40.07 21.28 -41.08
N LYS A 890 -40.64 20.77 -42.16
CA LYS A 890 -41.17 21.51 -43.28
C LYS A 890 -42.61 21.07 -43.59
N LEU A 891 -43.51 22.00 -43.81
CA LEU A 891 -44.86 21.71 -44.31
C LEU A 891 -44.81 21.38 -45.79
N VAL A 892 -45.52 20.37 -46.20
CA VAL A 892 -45.65 19.90 -47.60
C VAL A 892 -47.12 19.71 -47.94
N SER A 893 -47.46 19.81 -49.22
CA SER A 893 -48.82 19.52 -49.67
C SER A 893 -48.85 19.07 -51.12
N GLU A 894 -49.91 18.35 -51.49
CA GLU A 894 -50.22 17.92 -52.86
C GLU A 894 -51.70 18.15 -53.11
N PRO A 895 -52.04 19.05 -54.06
CA PRO A 895 -51.16 19.96 -54.82
C PRO A 895 -50.47 20.99 -53.91
N SER A 896 -49.41 21.64 -54.44
CA SER A 896 -48.64 22.63 -53.67
C SER A 896 -49.46 23.87 -53.40
N VAL A 897 -49.68 24.27 -52.18
CA VAL A 897 -50.38 25.48 -51.75
C VAL A 897 -49.46 26.32 -50.83
N ALA A 898 -49.91 27.55 -50.51
CA ALA A 898 -49.21 28.44 -49.61
C ALA A 898 -49.08 27.79 -48.17
N ASP A 899 -48.05 28.15 -47.43
CA ASP A 899 -47.75 27.48 -46.09
C ASP A 899 -48.89 27.69 -45.09
N GLU A 900 -49.61 28.82 -45.17
CA GLU A 900 -50.79 29.07 -44.35
C GLU A 900 -51.91 28.07 -44.64
N ASP A 901 -52.16 27.85 -45.99
CA ASP A 901 -53.10 26.82 -46.38
C ASP A 901 -52.68 25.42 -46.09
N LYS A 902 -51.40 25.06 -46.21
CA LYS A 902 -50.88 23.76 -45.82
C LYS A 902 -51.17 23.47 -44.35
N LEU A 903 -50.99 24.46 -43.46
CA LEU A 903 -51.29 24.32 -42.05
C LEU A 903 -52.78 24.19 -41.79
N SER A 904 -53.64 24.98 -42.55
CA SER A 904 -55.10 24.93 -42.43
C SER A 904 -55.64 23.54 -42.84
N TRP A 905 -55.19 23.04 -43.99
CA TRP A 905 -55.54 21.71 -44.45
C TRP A 905 -55.07 20.60 -43.52
N LEU A 906 -53.87 20.73 -42.93
CA LEU A 906 -53.32 19.79 -41.98
C LEU A 906 -54.17 19.71 -40.70
N MET A 907 -54.56 20.84 -40.15
CA MET A 907 -55.31 20.95 -38.90
C MET A 907 -56.82 20.74 -39.07
N PHE A 908 -57.44 21.49 -40.02
CA PHE A 908 -58.87 21.60 -40.11
C PHE A 908 -59.49 20.82 -41.31
N GLY A 909 -58.74 20.68 -42.40
CA GLY A 909 -59.18 19.99 -43.61
C GLY A 909 -59.90 20.86 -44.55
N TYR A 910 -59.60 22.16 -44.55
CA TYR A 910 -60.11 23.14 -45.54
C TYR A 910 -59.16 24.34 -45.69
N SER A 911 -59.31 25.16 -46.70
CA SER A 911 -58.44 26.34 -46.97
C SER A 911 -58.51 27.37 -45.86
N ALA A 912 -57.43 28.10 -45.64
CA ALA A 912 -57.28 29.14 -44.61
C ALA A 912 -58.32 30.31 -44.91
N SER A 913 -58.69 30.50 -46.11
CA SER A 913 -59.72 31.49 -46.51
C SER A 913 -61.13 31.21 -45.91
N ASN A 914 -61.39 29.95 -45.58
CA ASN A 914 -62.64 29.48 -44.94
C ASN A 914 -62.57 29.34 -43.40
N ALA A 915 -61.46 29.72 -42.77
CA ALA A 915 -61.25 29.62 -41.35
C ALA A 915 -61.83 30.86 -40.65
N GLY A 916 -62.67 30.69 -39.63
CA GLY A 916 -63.15 31.77 -38.75
C GLY A 916 -62.04 32.36 -37.83
N LEU A 917 -62.29 33.61 -37.37
CA LEU A 917 -61.30 34.39 -36.59
C LEU A 917 -60.64 33.60 -35.42
N GLY A 918 -61.41 32.76 -34.75
CA GLY A 918 -60.85 31.91 -33.63
C GLY A 918 -59.95 30.78 -34.12
N GLN A 919 -60.17 30.35 -35.38
CA GLN A 919 -59.34 29.27 -35.95
C GLN A 919 -58.05 29.83 -36.56
N GLN A 920 -58.07 31.09 -37.06
CA GLN A 920 -56.88 31.81 -37.53
C GLN A 920 -55.92 32.07 -36.36
N GLN A 921 -56.45 32.39 -35.18
CA GLN A 921 -55.63 32.49 -33.95
C GLN A 921 -55.01 31.14 -33.52
N ALA A 922 -55.76 30.03 -33.62
CA ALA A 922 -55.27 28.69 -33.36
C ALA A 922 -54.17 28.29 -34.36
N MET A 923 -54.26 28.70 -35.62
CA MET A 923 -53.23 28.49 -36.65
C MET A 923 -51.94 29.24 -36.35
N SER A 924 -52.04 30.52 -35.93
CA SER A 924 -50.85 31.29 -35.55
C SER A 924 -50.15 30.69 -34.32
N GLY A 925 -50.91 30.23 -33.35
CA GLY A 925 -50.37 29.55 -32.20
C GLY A 925 -49.69 28.20 -32.51
N ALA A 926 -50.28 27.44 -33.43
CA ALA A 926 -49.70 26.16 -33.88
C ALA A 926 -48.44 26.37 -34.73
N ALA A 927 -48.37 27.38 -35.57
CA ALA A 927 -47.21 27.74 -36.37
C ALA A 927 -46.05 28.19 -35.48
N LEU A 928 -46.34 28.99 -34.47
CA LEU A 928 -45.34 29.41 -33.49
C LEU A 928 -44.89 28.24 -32.58
N GLY A 929 -45.76 27.29 -32.26
CA GLY A 929 -45.42 26.08 -31.47
C GLY A 929 -44.49 25.14 -32.26
N LEU A 930 -44.68 24.99 -33.57
CA LEU A 930 -43.76 24.23 -34.43
C LEU A 930 -42.38 24.86 -34.53
N LEU A 931 -42.28 26.18 -34.55
CA LEU A 931 -41.03 26.91 -34.64
C LEU A 931 -40.38 27.12 -33.26
N GLY A 932 -41.19 27.33 -32.22
CA GLY A 932 -40.72 27.73 -30.87
C GLY A 932 -40.12 26.59 -30.03
N ASN A 933 -40.70 25.38 -30.07
CA ASN A 933 -40.23 24.26 -29.23
C ASN A 933 -38.86 23.69 -29.65
N VAL A 934 -38.45 23.88 -30.89
CA VAL A 934 -37.16 23.41 -31.40
C VAL A 934 -36.07 24.49 -31.32
N ALA A 935 -36.46 25.79 -31.47
CA ALA A 935 -35.51 26.90 -31.48
C ALA A 935 -35.33 27.58 -30.08
N GLY A 936 -36.36 27.61 -29.25
CA GLY A 936 -36.42 28.44 -28.06
C GLY A 936 -35.32 28.13 -26.99
N LYS A 937 -35.07 26.88 -26.73
CA LYS A 937 -34.04 26.48 -25.73
C LYS A 937 -32.59 26.77 -26.19
N ASN A 938 -32.34 26.73 -27.49
CA ASN A 938 -31.02 27.02 -28.07
C ASN A 938 -30.75 28.52 -28.18
N VAL A 939 -31.78 29.32 -28.42
CA VAL A 939 -31.71 30.78 -28.45
C VAL A 939 -31.53 31.32 -27.04
N ALA A 940 -32.26 30.81 -26.03
CA ALA A 940 -32.14 31.24 -24.66
C ALA A 940 -30.69 31.05 -24.14
N ARG A 941 -30.08 29.88 -24.37
CA ARG A 941 -28.70 29.60 -23.96
C ARG A 941 -27.66 30.49 -24.65
N ARG A 942 -27.88 30.88 -25.90
CA ARG A 942 -26.94 31.73 -26.63
C ARG A 942 -26.93 33.18 -26.13
N PHE A 943 -28.02 33.62 -25.49
CA PHE A 943 -28.14 34.92 -24.85
C PHE A 943 -28.00 34.88 -23.33
N GLY A 944 -27.62 33.72 -22.79
CA GLY A 944 -27.41 33.55 -21.33
C GLY A 944 -28.69 33.66 -20.52
N LEU A 945 -29.84 33.30 -21.08
CA LEU A 945 -31.15 33.26 -20.42
C LEU A 945 -31.48 31.83 -20.00
N ASP A 946 -32.13 31.68 -18.83
CA ASP A 946 -32.49 30.37 -18.29
C ASP A 946 -33.87 29.92 -18.76
N GLU A 947 -34.73 30.88 -19.14
CA GLU A 947 -36.08 30.62 -19.58
C GLU A 947 -36.42 31.51 -20.82
N PHE A 948 -37.00 30.89 -21.81
CA PHE A 948 -37.60 31.55 -22.98
C PHE A 948 -38.84 30.75 -23.36
N SER A 949 -39.98 31.41 -23.39
CA SER A 949 -41.24 30.81 -23.81
C SER A 949 -42.12 31.82 -24.55
N ILE A 950 -42.96 31.29 -25.39
CA ILE A 950 -44.03 32.07 -26.07
C ILE A 950 -45.35 31.36 -25.76
N GLY A 951 -46.25 32.05 -25.12
CA GLY A 951 -47.55 31.48 -24.69
C GLY A 951 -48.34 32.46 -23.85
N PRO A 952 -49.38 32.01 -23.18
CA PRO A 952 -50.16 32.86 -22.29
C PRO A 952 -49.34 33.44 -21.12
N SER A 953 -49.60 34.65 -20.74
CA SER A 953 -48.89 35.30 -19.64
C SER A 953 -49.02 34.55 -18.31
N THR A 954 -47.91 34.39 -17.61
CA THR A 954 -47.90 33.91 -16.22
C THR A 954 -48.01 35.06 -15.20
N SER A 955 -47.93 36.28 -15.66
CA SER A 955 -47.87 37.47 -14.81
C SER A 955 -49.15 38.32 -14.83
N GLY A 956 -50.12 37.93 -15.65
CA GLY A 956 -51.46 38.54 -15.69
C GLY A 956 -51.80 39.45 -16.87
N LEU A 957 -50.96 39.46 -17.96
CA LEU A 957 -51.35 40.10 -19.20
C LEU A 957 -52.51 39.33 -19.85
N THR A 958 -53.49 40.06 -20.38
CA THR A 958 -54.68 39.45 -20.99
C THR A 958 -54.48 38.93 -22.39
N ASP A 959 -53.29 39.19 -22.97
CA ASP A 959 -52.92 38.71 -24.31
C ASP A 959 -52.60 37.20 -24.27
N PRO A 960 -53.21 36.41 -25.14
CA PRO A 960 -52.92 34.95 -25.21
C PRO A 960 -51.53 34.63 -25.73
N GLN A 961 -50.79 35.58 -26.27
CA GLN A 961 -49.45 35.41 -26.84
C GLN A 961 -48.47 36.45 -26.29
N VAL A 962 -47.69 35.98 -25.34
CA VAL A 962 -46.68 36.76 -24.66
C VAL A 962 -45.34 36.08 -24.85
N VAL A 963 -44.30 36.85 -25.14
CA VAL A 963 -42.91 36.39 -25.07
C VAL A 963 -42.42 36.55 -23.64
N SER A 964 -42.05 35.47 -23.04
CA SER A 964 -41.50 35.46 -21.66
C SER A 964 -40.02 35.06 -21.71
N VAL A 965 -39.18 35.87 -21.08
CA VAL A 965 -37.78 35.62 -20.90
C VAL A 965 -37.44 35.66 -19.42
N GLY A 966 -36.61 34.75 -18.91
CA GLY A 966 -36.24 34.68 -17.51
C GLY A 966 -34.77 34.38 -17.31
N LYS A 967 -34.23 34.96 -16.25
CA LYS A 967 -32.88 34.67 -15.78
C LYS A 967 -32.84 34.57 -14.27
N ALA A 968 -32.24 33.48 -13.76
CA ALA A 968 -31.91 33.33 -12.36
C ALA A 968 -30.61 34.11 -12.05
N ILE A 969 -30.70 35.17 -11.26
CA ILE A 969 -29.56 35.96 -10.83
C ILE A 969 -28.82 35.25 -9.68
N SER A 970 -29.54 34.51 -8.86
CA SER A 970 -29.01 33.68 -7.76
C SER A 970 -29.98 32.52 -7.51
N GLU A 971 -29.57 31.56 -6.62
CA GLU A 971 -30.45 30.46 -6.17
C GLU A 971 -31.77 30.92 -5.55
N ARG A 972 -31.90 32.19 -5.20
CA ARG A 972 -33.06 32.74 -4.51
C ARG A 972 -33.72 33.88 -5.29
N ILE A 973 -33.11 34.41 -6.30
CA ILE A 973 -33.61 35.58 -7.02
C ILE A 973 -33.62 35.29 -8.53
N ALA A 974 -34.82 35.41 -9.14
CA ALA A 974 -34.99 35.32 -10.57
C ALA A 974 -35.69 36.56 -11.10
N VAL A 975 -35.26 37.02 -12.25
CA VAL A 975 -35.90 38.15 -13.01
C VAL A 975 -36.51 37.60 -14.26
N GLY A 976 -37.76 37.90 -14.50
CA GLY A 976 -38.48 37.58 -15.76
C GLY A 976 -38.97 38.86 -16.41
N TYR A 977 -39.09 38.83 -17.71
CA TYR A 977 -39.69 39.85 -18.50
C TYR A 977 -40.72 39.24 -19.43
N GLU A 978 -41.93 39.76 -19.48
CA GLU A 978 -42.98 39.34 -20.35
C GLU A 978 -43.42 40.54 -21.24
N GLN A 979 -43.50 40.28 -22.54
CA GLN A 979 -43.91 41.26 -23.54
C GLN A 979 -45.05 40.67 -24.36
N SER A 980 -46.20 41.37 -24.43
CA SER A 980 -47.26 41.04 -25.37
C SER A 980 -46.80 41.17 -26.82
N LEU A 981 -47.23 40.25 -27.72
CA LEU A 981 -46.95 40.30 -29.13
C LEU A 981 -47.99 41.13 -29.90
N SER A 982 -49.17 41.32 -29.33
CA SER A 982 -50.28 42.05 -30.02
C SER A 982 -50.51 43.46 -29.45
N THR A 983 -50.05 43.75 -28.24
CA THR A 983 -50.18 45.04 -27.56
C THR A 983 -48.80 45.52 -27.08
N ALA A 984 -48.75 46.82 -26.69
CA ALA A 984 -47.49 47.35 -26.12
C ALA A 984 -47.28 46.97 -24.63
N ASP A 985 -48.08 46.06 -24.12
CA ASP A 985 -48.04 45.67 -22.71
C ASP A 985 -46.81 44.86 -22.37
N SER A 986 -46.16 45.24 -21.29
CA SER A 986 -45.00 44.53 -20.78
C SER A 986 -44.95 44.47 -19.26
N ILE A 987 -44.38 43.42 -18.70
CA ILE A 987 -44.21 43.20 -17.26
C ILE A 987 -42.80 42.72 -16.97
N VAL A 988 -42.13 43.39 -16.03
CA VAL A 988 -40.95 42.88 -15.34
C VAL A 988 -41.39 42.20 -14.07
N LYS A 989 -40.93 40.98 -13.87
CA LYS A 989 -41.24 40.15 -12.72
C LYS A 989 -39.95 39.82 -11.97
N LEU A 990 -39.90 40.24 -10.72
CA LEU A 990 -38.87 39.88 -9.78
C LEU A 990 -39.40 38.83 -8.80
N THR A 991 -38.83 37.66 -8.78
CA THR A 991 -39.18 36.60 -7.87
C THR A 991 -38.06 36.42 -6.87
N TRP A 992 -38.38 36.60 -5.57
CA TRP A 992 -37.44 36.40 -4.45
C TRP A 992 -37.91 35.27 -3.56
N GLN A 993 -37.19 34.19 -3.49
CA GLN A 993 -37.49 33.03 -2.69
C GLN A 993 -36.93 33.21 -1.24
N LEU A 994 -37.77 33.61 -0.32
CA LEU A 994 -37.41 33.83 1.10
C LEU A 994 -37.10 32.52 1.83
N SER A 995 -37.85 31.45 1.52
CA SER A 995 -37.64 30.11 2.06
C SER A 995 -38.19 29.06 1.09
N ARG A 996 -38.07 27.79 1.43
CA ARG A 996 -38.61 26.67 0.63
C ARG A 996 -40.14 26.74 0.44
N ARG A 997 -40.84 27.54 1.24
CA ARG A 997 -42.31 27.65 1.24
C ARG A 997 -42.81 29.05 0.89
N TRP A 998 -41.98 30.06 1.05
CA TRP A 998 -42.38 31.46 0.88
C TRP A 998 -41.57 32.11 -0.23
N SER A 999 -42.27 32.73 -1.16
CA SER A 999 -41.68 33.60 -2.19
C SER A 999 -42.42 34.91 -2.31
N VAL A 1000 -41.69 35.96 -2.60
CA VAL A 1000 -42.23 37.28 -2.92
C VAL A 1000 -42.06 37.53 -4.40
N VAL A 1001 -43.13 37.91 -5.07
CA VAL A 1001 -43.11 38.25 -6.46
C VAL A 1001 -43.50 39.70 -6.62
N ALA A 1002 -42.59 40.53 -7.09
CA ALA A 1002 -42.87 41.91 -7.43
C ALA A 1002 -43.01 42.02 -8.96
N ARG A 1003 -43.99 42.77 -9.41
CA ARG A 1003 -44.28 43.01 -10.82
C ARG A 1003 -44.33 44.54 -11.07
N GLY A 1004 -43.71 44.97 -12.14
CA GLY A 1004 -43.67 46.35 -12.57
C GLY A 1004 -43.81 46.44 -14.10
N GLY A 1005 -44.63 47.37 -14.56
CA GLY A 1005 -44.90 47.54 -15.99
C GLY A 1005 -46.37 47.87 -16.22
N THR A 1006 -47.04 47.27 -17.16
CA THR A 1006 -48.47 47.44 -17.42
C THR A 1006 -49.32 47.03 -16.19
N ILE A 1007 -48.86 46.06 -15.45
CA ILE A 1007 -49.45 45.64 -14.19
C ILE A 1007 -48.39 45.80 -13.07
N ASN A 1008 -48.72 46.63 -12.09
CA ASN A 1008 -47.87 46.84 -10.92
C ASN A 1008 -48.45 46.13 -9.68
N GLY A 1009 -47.62 45.47 -8.95
CA GLY A 1009 -48.06 44.82 -7.70
C GLY A 1009 -46.96 43.93 -7.07
N ALA A 1010 -47.22 43.60 -5.84
CA ALA A 1010 -46.42 42.62 -5.08
C ALA A 1010 -47.33 41.53 -4.53
N SER A 1011 -46.87 40.29 -4.62
CA SER A 1011 -47.58 39.12 -4.11
C SER A 1011 -46.64 38.28 -3.25
N ILE A 1012 -47.15 37.80 -2.13
CA ILE A 1012 -46.45 36.83 -1.29
C ILE A 1012 -47.12 35.48 -1.52
N LEU A 1013 -46.33 34.52 -2.00
CA LEU A 1013 -46.83 33.19 -2.33
C LEU A 1013 -46.33 32.19 -1.27
N PHE A 1014 -47.26 31.40 -0.77
CA PHE A 1014 -46.97 30.29 0.12
C PHE A 1014 -47.27 28.98 -0.59
N ASN A 1015 -46.22 28.17 -0.79
CA ASN A 1015 -46.34 26.88 -1.47
C ASN A 1015 -46.19 25.75 -0.42
N LYS A 1016 -47.28 25.01 -0.23
CA LYS A 1016 -47.30 23.79 0.59
C LYS A 1016 -47.63 22.61 -0.34
N ARG A 1017 -46.67 21.75 -0.57
CA ARG A 1017 -46.93 20.45 -1.22
C ARG A 1017 -47.45 19.49 -0.14
N PHE A 1018 -48.59 18.90 -0.40
CA PHE A 1018 -49.18 17.85 0.42
C PHE A 1018 -48.56 16.50 0.02
#